data_b15543bd27fce41dce8bdb7f24fd7b31
#
_entry.id   b15543bd27fce41dce8bdb7f24fd7b31
#
_cell.length_a   1.000
_cell.length_b   1.000
_cell.length_c   1.000
_cell.angle_alpha   90.00
_cell.angle_beta   90.00
_cell.angle_gamma   90.00
#
_symmetry.space_group_name_H-M   'P 1'
#
loop_
_entity.id
_entity.type
_entity.pdbx_description
1 polymer ?
#
loop_
_entity_poly.entity_id
_entity_poly.type
_entity_poly.pdbx_seq_one_letter_code
_entity_poly.pdbx_strand_id
1 'polypeptide(L)'
;VSWQTALGLALLVFSVTLVFHMLYYRGYQFPPNLREEISYGLKGEGAGVVGAVLLTISYNAFGIYGSYILVGTTTLVGVILFFRISLIDLFRRLFDFLLQAISAWWHGQVDGYRKRRDERQAKRRERRKRPQTAVTKEPAPAEVPVQQEQRKTEPVQKKERSKAEPKEEKPTEQLVLNLPALEGPGSYRLPPTYLLKKAGVKSRKTVGLQQELLEDTLANFGIEAKVVNVSQGPVVTRYELQPAPGIKVSRITALADDLALALAAEDVRIEAPVPGKPVVGIEVPNKETEMVLLRDVLESPEFAEHPSPVALALGKDIAGQPVIADLKKWLHVLIAGATGSGKSVCLNTIIASLLFRTTPDLVKLLMVDPKRVELSVFDGIPHLISPVVTDPKKAAIALRWAVGEMERRYELFAEAGVRNIETYQDWSRQGSEEEPREHLPFIVIIVDELADLMMVAASEVEDAICRLAQMARAAGMYLIIATQRPSVDVITGLIKANVPSRISFAVSSQVDSRTILDMGGAERLIGKGDMLYYPIGASKPVRAQGAWISDKEVEALVKYWKEQGEPEYQEEVVEHTPDVSLHAEEEDELLEDAIRLVVENGQASISMLQRRFRIGYSRAARLIDIMEVRGIVGSYQGSKPRDVLVDSAVLEER
;
A
#
# COMPACT_ATOMS: atom_id res chain seq x y z
N VAL A 1 -15.20 -47.38 -38.23
CA VAL A 1 -14.94 -46.60 -37.02
C VAL A 1 -13.73 -45.71 -37.34
N SER A 2 -13.87 -44.39 -37.21
CA SER A 2 -12.71 -43.51 -37.44
C SER A 2 -11.66 -43.74 -36.35
N TRP A 3 -10.40 -43.52 -36.66
CA TRP A 3 -9.31 -43.68 -35.70
C TRP A 3 -9.54 -42.84 -34.42
N GLN A 4 -10.16 -41.66 -34.54
CA GLN A 4 -10.49 -40.76 -33.43
C GLN A 4 -11.53 -41.37 -32.47
N THR A 5 -12.59 -41.99 -32.96
CA THR A 5 -13.58 -42.69 -32.11
C THR A 5 -12.98 -43.93 -31.45
N ALA A 6 -12.09 -44.64 -32.13
CA ALA A 6 -11.37 -45.76 -31.52
C ALA A 6 -10.43 -45.31 -30.38
N LEU A 7 -9.70 -44.22 -30.61
CA LEU A 7 -8.84 -43.63 -29.58
C LEU A 7 -9.67 -43.10 -28.41
N GLY A 8 -10.78 -42.42 -28.68
CA GLY A 8 -11.69 -41.94 -27.66
C GLY A 8 -12.25 -43.06 -26.78
N LEU A 9 -12.63 -44.17 -27.38
CA LEU A 9 -13.11 -45.35 -26.65
C LEU A 9 -11.96 -45.96 -25.79
N ALA A 10 -10.75 -46.05 -26.33
CA ALA A 10 -9.60 -46.56 -25.58
C ALA A 10 -9.28 -45.69 -24.35
N LEU A 11 -9.33 -44.36 -24.46
CA LEU A 11 -9.12 -43.43 -23.36
C LEU A 11 -10.24 -43.54 -22.29
N LEU A 12 -11.49 -43.74 -22.71
CA LEU A 12 -12.61 -43.94 -21.79
C LEU A 12 -12.46 -45.26 -21.01
N VAL A 13 -12.11 -46.37 -21.71
CA VAL A 13 -11.85 -47.66 -21.05
C VAL A 13 -10.68 -47.53 -20.07
N PHE A 14 -9.59 -46.86 -20.45
CA PHE A 14 -8.45 -46.57 -19.58
C PHE A 14 -8.89 -45.83 -18.32
N SER A 15 -9.64 -44.72 -18.47
CA SER A 15 -10.13 -43.93 -17.37
C SER A 15 -11.05 -44.71 -16.44
N VAL A 16 -12.00 -45.45 -16.99
CA VAL A 16 -12.93 -46.28 -16.21
C VAL A 16 -12.19 -47.36 -15.41
N THR A 17 -11.22 -48.03 -16.06
CA THR A 17 -10.37 -49.04 -15.40
C THR A 17 -9.61 -48.43 -14.20
N LEU A 18 -9.02 -47.24 -14.38
CA LEU A 18 -8.26 -46.58 -13.35
C LEU A 18 -9.17 -46.05 -12.22
N VAL A 19 -10.33 -45.45 -12.55
CA VAL A 19 -11.33 -45.01 -11.55
C VAL A 19 -11.83 -46.19 -10.70
N PHE A 20 -12.21 -47.28 -11.36
CA PHE A 20 -12.74 -48.47 -10.67
C PHE A 20 -11.68 -49.03 -9.72
N HIS A 21 -10.43 -49.09 -10.12
CA HIS A 21 -9.35 -49.54 -9.26
C HIS A 21 -9.06 -48.55 -8.12
N MET A 22 -9.10 -47.25 -8.35
CA MET A 22 -8.93 -46.21 -7.32
C MET A 22 -10.08 -46.22 -6.30
N LEU A 23 -11.32 -46.49 -6.72
CA LEU A 23 -12.47 -46.58 -5.82
C LEU A 23 -12.38 -47.81 -4.91
N TYR A 24 -11.89 -48.95 -5.42
CA TYR A 24 -11.63 -50.16 -4.65
C TYR A 24 -10.55 -49.91 -3.57
N TYR A 25 -9.57 -49.05 -3.89
CA TYR A 25 -8.43 -48.70 -3.01
C TYR A 25 -8.75 -47.77 -1.84
N ARG A 26 -9.97 -47.29 -1.68
CA ARG A 26 -10.35 -46.32 -0.62
C ARG A 26 -10.11 -46.78 0.83
N GLY A 27 -9.67 -48.00 1.06
CA GLY A 27 -9.42 -48.55 2.40
C GLY A 27 -7.98 -48.94 2.73
N TYR A 28 -7.02 -48.76 1.81
CA TYR A 28 -5.66 -49.27 1.96
C TYR A 28 -4.60 -48.17 2.11
N GLN A 29 -3.43 -48.50 2.70
CA GLN A 29 -2.32 -47.59 2.94
C GLN A 29 -1.58 -47.27 1.62
N PHE A 30 -1.40 -46.00 1.33
CA PHE A 30 -0.53 -45.54 0.26
C PHE A 30 0.93 -45.44 0.74
N PRO A 31 1.95 -45.70 -0.10
CA PRO A 31 1.96 -45.97 -1.53
C PRO A 31 1.69 -47.42 -1.93
N PRO A 32 1.10 -47.69 -3.12
CA PRO A 32 0.82 -49.02 -3.58
C PRO A 32 2.12 -49.77 -3.91
N ASN A 33 2.25 -51.00 -3.34
CA ASN A 33 3.36 -51.89 -3.64
C ASN A 33 2.98 -52.75 -4.87
N LEU A 34 3.68 -52.61 -5.98
CA LEU A 34 3.36 -53.26 -7.25
C LEU A 34 3.17 -54.79 -7.12
N ARG A 35 3.95 -55.46 -6.29
CA ARG A 35 3.83 -56.93 -6.11
C ARG A 35 2.56 -57.33 -5.37
N GLU A 36 2.17 -56.57 -4.38
CA GLU A 36 0.94 -56.82 -3.63
C GLU A 36 -0.30 -56.52 -4.50
N GLU A 37 -0.25 -55.41 -5.26
CA GLU A 37 -1.29 -55.00 -6.18
C GLU A 37 -1.55 -56.04 -7.29
N ILE A 38 -0.48 -56.60 -7.91
CA ILE A 38 -0.60 -57.67 -8.90
C ILE A 38 -1.19 -58.92 -8.26
N SER A 39 -0.87 -59.24 -6.98
CA SER A 39 -1.43 -60.40 -6.27
C SER A 39 -2.94 -60.24 -6.04
N TYR A 40 -3.42 -59.04 -5.70
CA TYR A 40 -4.85 -58.74 -5.57
C TYR A 40 -5.55 -58.78 -6.93
N GLY A 41 -4.92 -58.20 -7.98
CA GLY A 41 -5.44 -58.25 -9.32
C GLY A 41 -5.62 -59.66 -9.89
N LEU A 42 -4.70 -60.62 -9.54
CA LEU A 42 -4.82 -62.02 -9.88
C LEU A 42 -5.97 -62.73 -9.18
N LYS A 43 -6.38 -62.27 -8.00
CA LYS A 43 -7.58 -62.74 -7.27
C LYS A 43 -8.89 -62.20 -7.83
N GLY A 44 -8.85 -61.35 -8.85
CA GLY A 44 -10.03 -60.73 -9.44
C GLY A 44 -10.57 -59.54 -8.68
N GLU A 45 -9.78 -58.95 -7.80
CA GLU A 45 -10.17 -57.79 -7.01
C GLU A 45 -9.90 -56.47 -7.78
N GLY A 46 -10.76 -55.44 -7.58
CA GLY A 46 -10.69 -54.18 -8.29
C GLY A 46 -10.82 -54.32 -9.82
N ALA A 47 -10.03 -53.58 -10.61
CA ALA A 47 -9.96 -53.67 -12.05
C ALA A 47 -8.90 -54.71 -12.56
N GLY A 48 -8.57 -55.69 -11.73
CA GLY A 48 -7.60 -56.71 -12.04
C GLY A 48 -6.16 -56.21 -12.14
N VAL A 49 -5.30 -57.08 -12.74
CA VAL A 49 -3.87 -56.77 -12.88
C VAL A 49 -3.60 -55.48 -13.69
N VAL A 50 -4.44 -55.22 -14.70
CA VAL A 50 -4.25 -54.04 -15.56
C VAL A 50 -4.53 -52.75 -14.72
N GLY A 51 -5.56 -52.74 -13.88
CA GLY A 51 -5.83 -51.60 -13.00
C GLY A 51 -4.73 -51.38 -11.99
N ALA A 52 -4.19 -52.44 -11.42
CA ALA A 52 -3.08 -52.42 -10.47
C ALA A 52 -1.81 -51.77 -11.08
N VAL A 53 -1.42 -52.20 -12.25
CA VAL A 53 -0.26 -51.63 -12.95
C VAL A 53 -0.47 -50.16 -13.32
N LEU A 54 -1.63 -49.81 -13.85
CA LEU A 54 -1.97 -48.45 -14.23
C LEU A 54 -2.00 -47.50 -13.02
N LEU A 55 -2.57 -47.93 -11.91
CA LEU A 55 -2.59 -47.13 -10.67
C LEU A 55 -1.18 -46.91 -10.13
N THR A 56 -0.35 -47.95 -10.08
CA THR A 56 1.03 -47.85 -9.57
C THR A 56 1.85 -46.90 -10.42
N ILE A 57 1.75 -46.99 -11.75
CA ILE A 57 2.49 -46.11 -12.69
C ILE A 57 2.00 -44.64 -12.49
N SER A 58 0.67 -44.44 -12.47
CA SER A 58 0.10 -43.10 -12.30
C SER A 58 0.49 -42.49 -10.96
N TYR A 59 0.44 -43.27 -9.88
CA TYR A 59 0.79 -42.81 -8.56
C TYR A 59 2.29 -42.45 -8.43
N ASN A 60 3.16 -43.29 -8.96
CA ASN A 60 4.62 -43.02 -8.90
C ASN A 60 5.02 -41.82 -9.75
N ALA A 61 4.29 -41.54 -10.84
CA ALA A 61 4.58 -40.40 -11.73
C ALA A 61 4.00 -39.08 -11.20
N PHE A 62 2.80 -39.10 -10.62
CA PHE A 62 2.02 -37.87 -10.36
C PHE A 62 1.47 -37.77 -8.93
N GLY A 63 1.67 -38.78 -8.08
CA GLY A 63 1.06 -38.89 -6.77
C GLY A 63 -0.47 -39.09 -6.83
N ILE A 64 -1.15 -39.11 -5.68
CA ILE A 64 -2.59 -39.38 -5.63
C ILE A 64 -3.43 -38.28 -6.28
N TYR A 65 -3.12 -37.01 -6.02
CA TYR A 65 -3.85 -35.88 -6.59
C TYR A 65 -3.62 -35.75 -8.10
N GLY A 66 -2.39 -35.98 -8.56
CA GLY A 66 -2.07 -35.99 -9.98
C GLY A 66 -2.76 -37.14 -10.72
N SER A 67 -2.97 -38.30 -10.09
CA SER A 67 -3.75 -39.41 -10.64
C SER A 67 -5.23 -39.05 -10.82
N TYR A 68 -5.84 -38.31 -9.89
CA TYR A 68 -7.21 -37.80 -10.07
C TYR A 68 -7.33 -36.81 -11.23
N ILE A 69 -6.34 -35.91 -11.39
CA ILE A 69 -6.28 -34.96 -12.51
C ILE A 69 -6.12 -35.72 -13.84
N LEU A 70 -5.23 -36.71 -13.87
CA LEU A 70 -5.01 -37.55 -15.05
C LEU A 70 -6.28 -38.27 -15.49
N VAL A 71 -7.01 -38.84 -14.55
CA VAL A 71 -8.29 -39.48 -14.83
C VAL A 71 -9.33 -38.47 -15.34
N GLY A 72 -9.45 -37.33 -14.71
CA GLY A 72 -10.38 -36.28 -15.16
C GLY A 72 -10.09 -35.81 -16.58
N THR A 73 -8.81 -35.54 -16.89
CA THR A 73 -8.39 -35.06 -18.22
C THR A 73 -8.54 -36.15 -19.29
N THR A 74 -8.16 -37.39 -19.01
CA THR A 74 -8.27 -38.50 -19.98
C THR A 74 -9.75 -38.85 -20.23
N THR A 75 -10.62 -38.78 -19.23
CA THR A 75 -12.07 -38.94 -19.41
C THR A 75 -12.66 -37.83 -20.30
N LEU A 76 -12.30 -36.58 -20.03
CA LEU A 76 -12.77 -35.44 -20.81
C LEU A 76 -12.34 -35.53 -22.26
N VAL A 77 -11.06 -35.80 -22.53
CA VAL A 77 -10.54 -36.00 -23.88
C VAL A 77 -11.17 -37.20 -24.56
N GLY A 78 -11.36 -38.31 -23.83
CA GLY A 78 -12.02 -39.51 -24.33
C GLY A 78 -13.47 -39.26 -24.80
N VAL A 79 -14.25 -38.50 -23.99
CA VAL A 79 -15.62 -38.09 -24.32
C VAL A 79 -15.64 -37.21 -25.58
N ILE A 80 -14.77 -36.22 -25.65
CA ILE A 80 -14.69 -35.31 -26.79
C ILE A 80 -14.39 -36.06 -28.09
N LEU A 81 -13.40 -36.96 -28.07
CA LEU A 81 -12.99 -37.73 -29.24
C LEU A 81 -14.03 -38.78 -29.62
N PHE A 82 -14.66 -39.44 -28.67
CA PHE A 82 -15.66 -40.49 -28.91
C PHE A 82 -16.95 -39.91 -29.50
N PHE A 83 -17.51 -38.84 -28.91
CA PHE A 83 -18.74 -38.19 -29.37
C PHE A 83 -18.51 -37.16 -30.47
N ARG A 84 -17.25 -36.87 -30.83
CA ARG A 84 -16.87 -35.83 -31.82
C ARG A 84 -17.46 -34.46 -31.49
N ILE A 85 -17.53 -34.13 -30.22
CA ILE A 85 -18.06 -32.84 -29.76
C ILE A 85 -16.98 -31.77 -30.00
N SER A 86 -17.36 -30.70 -30.71
CA SER A 86 -16.51 -29.52 -30.82
C SER A 86 -16.39 -28.83 -29.43
N LEU A 87 -15.15 -28.62 -28.95
CA LEU A 87 -14.93 -27.87 -27.72
C LEU A 87 -15.59 -26.48 -27.77
N ILE A 88 -15.59 -25.86 -28.95
CA ILE A 88 -16.20 -24.53 -29.16
C ILE A 88 -17.71 -24.61 -28.95
N ASP A 89 -18.37 -25.65 -29.44
CA ASP A 89 -19.83 -25.81 -29.28
C ASP A 89 -20.19 -26.16 -27.82
N LEU A 90 -19.35 -26.92 -27.14
CA LEU A 90 -19.53 -27.21 -25.71
C LEU A 90 -19.38 -25.94 -24.84
N PHE A 91 -18.35 -25.14 -25.09
CA PHE A 91 -18.18 -23.86 -24.41
C PHE A 91 -19.30 -22.89 -24.72
N ARG A 92 -19.75 -22.81 -25.97
CA ARG A 92 -20.85 -21.96 -26.37
C ARG A 92 -22.15 -22.35 -25.64
N ARG A 93 -22.52 -23.63 -25.60
CA ARG A 93 -23.68 -24.12 -24.85
C ARG A 93 -23.59 -23.88 -23.36
N LEU A 94 -22.43 -24.10 -22.77
CA LEU A 94 -22.19 -23.81 -21.35
C LEU A 94 -22.31 -22.31 -21.04
N PHE A 95 -21.76 -21.47 -21.92
CA PHE A 95 -21.84 -20.01 -21.78
C PHE A 95 -23.29 -19.52 -21.94
N ASP A 96 -24.02 -20.02 -22.93
CA ASP A 96 -25.43 -19.70 -23.12
C ASP A 96 -26.29 -20.15 -21.93
N PHE A 97 -26.02 -21.32 -21.37
CA PHE A 97 -26.68 -21.80 -20.15
C PHE A 97 -26.41 -20.90 -18.95
N LEU A 98 -25.15 -20.48 -18.75
CA LEU A 98 -24.77 -19.54 -17.67
C LEU A 98 -25.44 -18.18 -17.88
N LEU A 99 -25.46 -17.65 -19.09
CA LEU A 99 -26.14 -16.39 -19.39
C LEU A 99 -27.66 -16.48 -19.12
N GLN A 100 -28.30 -17.59 -19.49
CA GLN A 100 -29.72 -17.81 -19.20
C GLN A 100 -29.99 -17.93 -17.70
N ALA A 101 -29.13 -18.63 -16.95
CA ALA A 101 -29.25 -18.74 -15.52
C ALA A 101 -29.10 -17.38 -14.81
N ILE A 102 -28.12 -16.57 -15.24
CA ILE A 102 -27.91 -15.21 -14.74
C ILE A 102 -29.10 -14.31 -15.08
N SER A 103 -29.59 -14.37 -16.31
CA SER A 103 -30.75 -13.56 -16.73
C SER A 103 -32.03 -13.94 -15.97
N ALA A 104 -32.28 -15.23 -15.76
CA ALA A 104 -33.43 -15.71 -14.99
C ALA A 104 -33.34 -15.26 -13.51
N TRP A 105 -32.17 -15.33 -12.91
CA TRP A 105 -31.92 -14.81 -11.57
C TRP A 105 -32.16 -13.29 -11.50
N TRP A 106 -31.67 -12.53 -12.50
CA TRP A 106 -31.86 -11.08 -12.59
C TRP A 106 -33.33 -10.69 -12.74
N HIS A 107 -34.08 -11.37 -13.63
CA HIS A 107 -35.52 -11.14 -13.80
C HIS A 107 -36.30 -11.46 -12.53
N GLY A 108 -35.97 -12.55 -11.83
CA GLY A 108 -36.56 -12.86 -10.52
C GLY A 108 -36.38 -11.78 -9.47
N GLN A 109 -35.17 -11.14 -9.41
CA GLN A 109 -34.89 -10.03 -8.53
C GLN A 109 -35.71 -8.77 -8.91
N VAL A 110 -35.75 -8.43 -10.19
CA VAL A 110 -36.46 -7.26 -10.70
C VAL A 110 -37.97 -7.38 -10.45
N ASP A 111 -38.54 -8.56 -10.69
CA ASP A 111 -39.98 -8.82 -10.46
C ASP A 111 -40.33 -8.80 -8.96
N GLY A 112 -39.43 -9.29 -8.10
CA GLY A 112 -39.56 -9.15 -6.65
C GLY A 112 -39.59 -7.69 -6.19
N TYR A 113 -38.74 -6.84 -6.79
CA TYR A 113 -38.73 -5.39 -6.52
C TYR A 113 -40.00 -4.70 -7.04
N ARG A 114 -40.51 -5.06 -8.24
CA ARG A 114 -41.75 -4.50 -8.78
C ARG A 114 -42.94 -4.84 -7.91
N LYS A 115 -43.12 -6.09 -7.50
CA LYS A 115 -44.20 -6.50 -6.59
C LYS A 115 -44.21 -5.74 -5.28
N ARG A 116 -43.03 -5.62 -4.62
CA ARG A 116 -42.90 -4.84 -3.37
C ARG A 116 -43.19 -3.36 -3.55
N ARG A 117 -42.91 -2.80 -4.70
CA ARG A 117 -43.20 -1.39 -5.04
C ARG A 117 -44.70 -1.17 -5.23
N ASP A 118 -45.36 -2.08 -5.94
CA ASP A 118 -46.80 -2.01 -6.22
C ASP A 118 -47.61 -2.21 -4.94
N GLU A 119 -47.24 -3.14 -4.07
CA GLU A 119 -47.84 -3.31 -2.74
C GLU A 119 -47.67 -2.04 -1.86
N ARG A 120 -46.52 -1.39 -1.90
CA ARG A 120 -46.34 -0.13 -1.18
C ARG A 120 -47.16 1.01 -1.74
N GLN A 121 -47.38 1.04 -3.06
CA GLN A 121 -48.26 2.04 -3.68
C GLN A 121 -49.75 1.76 -3.37
N ALA A 122 -50.18 0.50 -3.38
CA ALA A 122 -51.54 0.10 -3.00
C ALA A 122 -51.82 0.49 -1.54
N LYS A 123 -50.93 0.19 -0.56
CA LYS A 123 -51.07 0.59 0.85
C LYS A 123 -51.09 2.10 1.02
N ARG A 124 -50.39 2.88 0.18
CA ARG A 124 -50.45 4.35 0.19
C ARG A 124 -51.77 4.89 -0.34
N ARG A 125 -52.38 4.24 -1.34
CA ARG A 125 -53.71 4.60 -1.88
C ARG A 125 -54.80 4.28 -0.88
N GLU A 126 -54.74 3.17 -0.15
CA GLU A 126 -55.71 2.85 0.91
C GLU A 126 -55.61 3.83 2.11
N ARG A 127 -54.41 4.23 2.53
CA ARG A 127 -54.24 5.25 3.59
C ARG A 127 -54.78 6.61 3.19
N ARG A 128 -54.81 6.96 1.89
CA ARG A 128 -55.40 8.23 1.41
C ARG A 128 -56.96 8.19 1.31
N LYS A 129 -57.58 6.99 1.34
CA LYS A 129 -59.04 6.82 1.27
C LYS A 129 -59.75 6.71 2.62
N ARG A 130 -59.02 6.74 3.77
CA ARG A 130 -59.64 6.81 5.09
C ARG A 130 -60.07 8.24 5.37
N PRO A 131 -61.39 8.48 5.73
CA PRO A 131 -61.87 9.82 6.10
C PRO A 131 -61.16 10.26 7.39
N GLN A 132 -60.64 11.48 7.41
CA GLN A 132 -60.15 12.11 8.62
C GLN A 132 -61.33 12.40 9.55
N THR A 133 -61.46 11.65 10.64
CA THR A 133 -62.29 12.01 11.77
C THR A 133 -61.70 13.27 12.41
N ALA A 134 -62.54 14.26 12.58
CA ALA A 134 -62.25 15.58 13.16
C ALA A 134 -61.63 15.44 14.56
N VAL A 135 -60.43 15.98 14.73
CA VAL A 135 -59.86 16.22 16.06
C VAL A 135 -60.05 17.69 16.38
N THR A 136 -60.77 17.90 17.47
CA THR A 136 -61.11 19.15 18.10
C THR A 136 -59.89 20.04 18.38
N LYS A 137 -59.98 21.31 18.03
CA LYS A 137 -58.99 22.34 18.32
C LYS A 137 -58.91 22.61 19.82
N GLU A 138 -57.78 22.45 20.43
CA GLU A 138 -57.40 23.12 21.68
C GLU A 138 -56.66 24.43 21.37
N PRO A 139 -56.82 25.49 22.19
CA PRO A 139 -56.35 26.81 21.82
C PRO A 139 -54.87 27.03 22.09
N ALA A 140 -54.24 27.82 21.23
CA ALA A 140 -52.85 28.21 21.27
C ALA A 140 -52.50 29.10 22.47
N PRO A 141 -51.29 28.99 23.08
CA PRO A 141 -50.78 29.94 24.04
C PRO A 141 -50.27 31.20 23.33
N ALA A 142 -50.45 32.33 24.02
CA ALA A 142 -50.25 33.71 23.60
C ALA A 142 -48.80 34.01 23.13
N GLU A 143 -48.71 34.85 22.07
CA GLU A 143 -47.48 35.46 21.55
C GLU A 143 -46.94 36.49 22.56
N VAL A 144 -45.61 36.40 22.82
CA VAL A 144 -44.84 37.44 23.52
C VAL A 144 -44.16 38.30 22.45
N PRO A 145 -44.29 39.63 22.46
CA PRO A 145 -43.70 40.48 21.42
C PRO A 145 -42.22 40.68 21.61
N VAL A 146 -41.44 40.34 20.59
CA VAL A 146 -40.02 40.69 20.50
C VAL A 146 -39.90 42.10 19.92
N GLN A 147 -39.37 43.03 20.72
CA GLN A 147 -39.04 44.38 20.31
C GLN A 147 -37.88 44.37 19.29
N GLN A 148 -38.13 44.96 18.13
CA GLN A 148 -37.10 45.29 17.14
C GLN A 148 -36.35 46.58 17.58
N GLU A 149 -35.11 46.45 17.98
CA GLU A 149 -34.17 47.57 18.06
C GLU A 149 -33.66 47.95 16.68
N GLN A 150 -34.11 49.08 16.17
CA GLN A 150 -33.59 49.73 14.97
C GLN A 150 -32.24 50.39 15.30
N ARG A 151 -31.11 49.83 14.81
CA ARG A 151 -29.83 50.54 14.71
C ARG A 151 -29.81 51.39 13.46
N LYS A 152 -29.80 52.70 13.65
CA LYS A 152 -29.55 53.71 12.62
C LYS A 152 -28.14 53.56 12.03
N THR A 153 -28.05 53.46 10.73
CA THR A 153 -26.82 53.60 9.94
C THR A 153 -26.64 55.07 9.58
N GLU A 154 -25.56 55.69 10.06
CA GLU A 154 -25.03 56.96 9.56
C GLU A 154 -24.19 56.77 8.31
N PRO A 155 -24.19 57.68 7.35
CA PRO A 155 -23.49 57.56 6.08
C PRO A 155 -22.01 57.99 6.20
N VAL A 156 -21.09 57.09 5.84
CA VAL A 156 -19.64 57.38 5.73
C VAL A 156 -19.37 58.09 4.42
N GLN A 157 -18.81 59.29 4.51
CA GLN A 157 -18.40 60.17 3.41
C GLN A 157 -17.30 59.54 2.56
N LYS A 158 -17.46 59.53 1.22
CA LYS A 158 -16.43 59.27 0.21
C LYS A 158 -15.36 60.36 0.28
N LYS A 159 -14.12 59.99 0.67
CA LYS A 159 -12.93 60.77 0.37
C LYS A 159 -12.34 60.36 -1.00
N GLU A 160 -12.31 61.32 -1.88
CA GLU A 160 -11.57 61.25 -3.19
C GLU A 160 -10.10 60.96 -2.92
N ARG A 161 -9.55 59.93 -3.59
CA ARG A 161 -8.13 59.71 -3.66
C ARG A 161 -7.54 60.38 -4.92
N SER A 162 -6.65 61.32 -4.68
CA SER A 162 -5.85 62.00 -5.69
C SER A 162 -4.91 60.99 -6.39
N LYS A 163 -4.72 61.19 -7.69
CA LYS A 163 -3.71 60.53 -8.51
C LYS A 163 -2.30 60.83 -7.96
N ALA A 164 -1.56 59.78 -7.63
CA ALA A 164 -0.10 59.88 -7.45
C ALA A 164 0.60 59.19 -8.62
N GLU A 165 1.59 59.86 -9.17
CA GLU A 165 2.49 59.43 -10.25
C GLU A 165 3.36 58.23 -9.85
N PRO A 166 3.82 57.41 -10.79
CA PRO A 166 4.63 56.23 -10.49
C PRO A 166 6.05 56.66 -10.07
N LYS A 167 6.42 56.33 -8.83
CA LYS A 167 7.82 56.36 -8.41
C LYS A 167 8.53 55.09 -8.87
N GLU A 168 9.68 55.24 -9.48
CA GLU A 168 10.64 54.21 -9.82
C GLU A 168 10.96 53.35 -8.58
N GLU A 169 10.69 52.05 -8.69
CA GLU A 169 11.08 51.08 -7.67
C GLU A 169 12.59 50.82 -7.72
N LYS A 170 13.29 51.20 -6.66
CA LYS A 170 14.64 50.72 -6.37
C LYS A 170 14.64 49.20 -6.22
N PRO A 171 15.74 48.48 -6.57
CA PRO A 171 15.79 47.04 -6.49
C PRO A 171 15.58 46.62 -5.00
N THR A 172 14.53 45.86 -4.78
CA THR A 172 14.19 45.28 -3.49
C THR A 172 15.33 44.34 -3.08
N GLU A 173 15.98 44.63 -1.95
CA GLU A 173 16.84 43.69 -1.27
C GLU A 173 16.13 42.34 -1.15
N GLN A 174 16.78 41.29 -1.66
CA GLN A 174 16.31 39.92 -1.52
C GLN A 174 16.24 39.61 -0.05
N LEU A 175 15.04 39.54 0.50
CA LEU A 175 14.78 38.92 1.79
C LEU A 175 15.22 37.46 1.66
N VAL A 176 16.42 37.17 2.12
CA VAL A 176 16.87 35.82 2.41
C VAL A 176 16.00 35.37 3.59
N LEU A 177 14.93 34.63 3.33
CA LEU A 177 14.19 33.93 4.37
C LEU A 177 15.16 32.87 4.94
N ASN A 178 15.85 33.24 6.02
CA ASN A 178 16.48 32.25 6.88
C ASN A 178 15.34 31.45 7.50
N LEU A 179 15.10 30.23 6.98
CA LEU A 179 14.36 29.23 7.72
C LEU A 179 15.02 29.11 9.10
N PRO A 180 14.27 29.18 10.20
CA PRO A 180 14.87 28.96 11.51
C PRO A 180 15.52 27.58 11.49
N ALA A 181 16.86 27.56 11.53
CA ALA A 181 17.62 26.35 11.62
C ALA A 181 17.21 25.67 12.93
N LEU A 182 16.66 24.46 12.84
CA LEU A 182 16.63 23.54 13.96
C LEU A 182 18.09 23.08 14.11
N GLU A 183 18.87 23.88 14.84
CA GLU A 183 20.29 23.62 15.04
C GLU A 183 20.45 22.34 15.87
N GLY A 184 20.99 21.31 15.21
CA GLY A 184 21.56 20.16 15.88
C GLY A 184 22.94 20.54 16.50
N PRO A 185 23.52 19.71 17.32
CA PRO A 185 24.82 19.97 18.00
C PRO A 185 26.05 20.00 17.05
N GLY A 186 25.86 19.92 15.72
CA GLY A 186 26.92 19.83 14.71
C GLY A 186 27.23 21.13 13.94
N SER A 187 28.32 21.13 13.15
CA SER A 187 28.80 22.28 12.35
C SER A 187 28.09 22.43 10.99
N TYR A 188 27.07 21.63 10.69
CA TYR A 188 26.38 21.62 9.40
C TYR A 188 25.48 22.83 9.18
N ARG A 189 25.45 23.34 7.94
CA ARG A 189 24.57 24.44 7.52
C ARG A 189 23.50 23.93 6.55
N LEU A 190 22.25 24.38 6.75
CA LEU A 190 21.16 24.03 5.86
C LEU A 190 21.33 24.63 4.46
N PRO A 191 20.92 23.92 3.39
CA PRO A 191 20.99 24.41 2.04
C PRO A 191 20.06 25.61 1.84
N PRO A 192 20.52 26.66 1.14
CA PRO A 192 19.68 27.80 0.84
C PRO A 192 18.70 27.48 -0.30
N THR A 193 17.48 28.01 -0.20
CA THR A 193 16.40 27.76 -1.18
C THR A 193 16.69 28.28 -2.59
N TYR A 194 17.69 29.17 -2.77
CA TYR A 194 18.10 29.64 -4.10
C TYR A 194 18.72 28.54 -4.98
N LEU A 195 19.10 27.40 -4.44
CA LEU A 195 19.49 26.21 -5.21
C LEU A 195 18.35 25.67 -6.05
N LEU A 196 17.12 26.02 -5.72
CA LEU A 196 15.90 25.64 -6.43
C LEU A 196 15.38 26.79 -7.28
N LYS A 197 14.79 26.46 -8.42
CA LYS A 197 14.14 27.42 -9.32
C LYS A 197 12.93 28.06 -8.64
N LYS A 198 12.68 29.31 -8.95
CA LYS A 198 11.49 30.07 -8.53
C LYS A 198 10.48 30.13 -9.67
N ALA A 199 9.19 29.98 -9.34
CA ALA A 199 8.13 30.10 -10.32
C ALA A 199 8.02 31.54 -10.86
N GLY A 200 7.84 31.69 -12.17
CA GLY A 200 7.45 32.96 -12.77
C GLY A 200 5.97 33.25 -12.47
N VAL A 201 5.65 34.54 -12.27
CA VAL A 201 4.27 34.97 -12.08
C VAL A 201 3.48 34.75 -13.37
N LYS A 202 2.58 33.76 -13.38
CA LYS A 202 1.64 33.53 -14.49
C LYS A 202 0.28 34.13 -14.18
N SER A 203 -0.31 34.79 -15.20
CA SER A 203 -1.66 35.35 -15.12
C SER A 203 -2.71 34.27 -15.29
N ARG A 204 -3.57 34.10 -14.29
CA ARG A 204 -4.74 33.19 -14.34
C ARG A 204 -5.79 33.77 -15.31
N LYS A 205 -6.12 33.06 -16.40
CA LYS A 205 -7.18 33.42 -17.33
C LYS A 205 -8.17 32.28 -17.55
N THR A 206 -9.47 32.61 -17.65
CA THR A 206 -10.58 31.89 -18.26
C THR A 206 -11.28 30.79 -17.42
N VAL A 207 -12.12 31.20 -16.45
CA VAL A 207 -12.97 30.27 -15.69
C VAL A 207 -14.45 30.30 -16.16
N GLY A 208 -14.95 31.41 -16.72
CA GLY A 208 -16.39 31.63 -16.95
C GLY A 208 -17.05 30.72 -17.99
N LEU A 209 -16.41 30.50 -19.15
CA LEU A 209 -16.99 29.75 -20.28
C LEU A 209 -17.23 28.27 -19.99
N GLN A 210 -16.41 27.64 -19.15
CA GLN A 210 -16.56 26.22 -18.80
C GLN A 210 -17.67 26.00 -17.77
N GLN A 211 -17.98 26.96 -16.94
CA GLN A 211 -19.07 26.89 -15.97
C GLN A 211 -20.43 26.79 -16.66
N GLU A 212 -20.72 27.70 -17.61
CA GLU A 212 -21.96 27.71 -18.38
C GLU A 212 -22.14 26.38 -19.15
N LEU A 213 -21.08 25.94 -19.84
CA LEU A 213 -21.08 24.68 -20.57
C LEU A 213 -21.37 23.45 -19.67
N LEU A 214 -20.86 23.45 -18.42
CA LEU A 214 -21.10 22.39 -17.45
C LEU A 214 -22.57 22.37 -16.98
N GLU A 215 -23.14 23.55 -16.67
CA GLU A 215 -24.53 23.67 -16.24
C GLU A 215 -25.49 23.28 -17.39
N ASP A 216 -25.24 23.73 -18.60
CA ASP A 216 -26.03 23.38 -19.80
C ASP A 216 -25.93 21.87 -20.12
N THR A 217 -24.76 21.29 -19.99
CA THR A 217 -24.59 19.86 -20.24
C THR A 217 -25.41 19.03 -19.23
N LEU A 218 -25.35 19.38 -17.94
CA LEU A 218 -26.14 18.70 -16.90
C LEU A 218 -27.65 18.89 -17.14
N ALA A 219 -28.09 20.08 -17.55
CA ALA A 219 -29.47 20.36 -17.90
C ALA A 219 -29.98 19.50 -19.09
N ASN A 220 -29.13 19.31 -20.12
CA ASN A 220 -29.44 18.42 -21.26
C ASN A 220 -29.64 16.95 -20.83
N PHE A 221 -28.94 16.49 -19.79
CA PHE A 221 -29.17 15.17 -19.18
C PHE A 221 -30.32 15.16 -18.15
N GLY A 222 -31.09 16.26 -18.04
CA GLY A 222 -32.23 16.37 -17.13
C GLY A 222 -31.81 16.47 -15.65
N ILE A 223 -30.64 17.06 -15.38
CA ILE A 223 -30.10 17.33 -14.05
C ILE A 223 -30.01 18.84 -13.84
N GLU A 224 -30.94 19.39 -13.06
CA GLU A 224 -30.85 20.79 -12.63
C GLU A 224 -29.83 20.92 -11.50
N ALA A 225 -28.72 21.60 -11.76
CA ALA A 225 -27.71 21.90 -10.78
C ALA A 225 -27.08 23.27 -11.09
N LYS A 226 -26.67 24.00 -10.04
CA LYS A 226 -26.03 25.31 -10.19
C LYS A 226 -24.63 25.26 -9.58
N VAL A 227 -23.67 25.86 -10.26
CA VAL A 227 -22.33 26.05 -9.73
C VAL A 227 -22.37 27.16 -8.68
N VAL A 228 -22.04 26.82 -7.46
CA VAL A 228 -22.03 27.75 -6.31
C VAL A 228 -20.63 28.28 -5.99
N ASN A 229 -19.60 27.53 -6.36
CA ASN A 229 -18.20 27.94 -6.16
C ASN A 229 -17.31 27.32 -7.22
N VAL A 230 -16.22 28.02 -7.58
CA VAL A 230 -15.20 27.54 -8.51
C VAL A 230 -13.83 27.75 -7.87
N SER A 231 -13.06 26.67 -7.73
CA SER A 231 -11.69 26.69 -7.21
C SER A 231 -10.74 26.23 -8.31
N GLN A 232 -9.90 27.17 -8.78
CA GLN A 232 -8.89 26.89 -9.81
C GLN A 232 -7.55 26.54 -9.15
N GLY A 233 -7.15 25.28 -9.29
CA GLY A 233 -5.84 24.79 -8.86
C GLY A 233 -4.81 24.75 -9.98
N PRO A 234 -3.61 24.23 -9.69
CA PRO A 234 -2.53 24.20 -10.67
C PRO A 234 -2.81 23.28 -11.87
N VAL A 235 -3.54 22.19 -11.69
CA VAL A 235 -3.76 21.17 -12.73
C VAL A 235 -5.24 20.97 -13.03
N VAL A 236 -6.11 21.12 -12.05
CA VAL A 236 -7.56 20.97 -12.21
C VAL A 236 -8.32 22.17 -11.68
N THR A 237 -9.50 22.42 -12.26
CA THR A 237 -10.49 23.36 -11.73
C THR A 237 -11.65 22.56 -11.14
N ARG A 238 -11.98 22.81 -9.87
CA ARG A 238 -13.14 22.20 -9.18
C ARG A 238 -14.33 23.15 -9.27
N TYR A 239 -15.42 22.64 -9.83
CA TYR A 239 -16.73 23.26 -9.84
C TYR A 239 -17.57 22.63 -8.74
N GLU A 240 -17.98 23.39 -7.72
CA GLU A 240 -18.87 22.94 -6.65
C GLU A 240 -20.31 23.19 -7.07
N LEU A 241 -21.08 22.12 -7.29
CA LEU A 241 -22.45 22.17 -7.77
C LEU A 241 -23.43 21.85 -6.65
N GLN A 242 -24.50 22.63 -6.58
CA GLN A 242 -25.66 22.35 -5.74
C GLN A 242 -26.78 21.75 -6.60
N PRO A 243 -27.08 20.45 -6.51
CA PRO A 243 -28.17 19.83 -7.23
C PRO A 243 -29.53 20.32 -6.70
N ALA A 244 -30.54 20.43 -7.58
CA ALA A 244 -31.89 20.70 -7.16
C ALA A 244 -32.46 19.60 -6.25
N PRO A 245 -33.41 19.93 -5.34
CA PRO A 245 -33.98 18.97 -4.41
C PRO A 245 -34.61 17.75 -5.14
N GLY A 246 -34.23 16.55 -4.67
CA GLY A 246 -34.74 15.29 -5.26
C GLY A 246 -33.84 14.64 -6.31
N ILE A 247 -32.77 15.30 -6.75
CA ILE A 247 -31.76 14.70 -7.64
C ILE A 247 -30.87 13.77 -6.81
N LYS A 248 -30.74 12.53 -7.30
CA LYS A 248 -29.84 11.56 -6.67
C LYS A 248 -28.40 11.82 -7.12
N VAL A 249 -27.48 11.83 -6.17
CA VAL A 249 -26.03 11.99 -6.43
C VAL A 249 -25.53 10.96 -7.44
N SER A 250 -26.00 9.72 -7.38
CA SER A 250 -25.61 8.67 -8.32
C SER A 250 -25.94 8.96 -9.80
N ARG A 251 -26.93 9.86 -10.09
CA ARG A 251 -27.19 10.29 -11.46
C ARG A 251 -26.09 11.22 -11.98
N ILE A 252 -25.53 12.04 -11.11
CA ILE A 252 -24.44 12.96 -11.47
C ILE A 252 -23.14 12.16 -11.64
N THR A 253 -22.83 11.28 -10.68
CA THR A 253 -21.58 10.49 -10.73
C THR A 253 -21.52 9.52 -11.92
N ALA A 254 -22.68 9.08 -12.42
CA ALA A 254 -22.75 8.23 -13.60
C ALA A 254 -22.45 8.96 -14.93
N LEU A 255 -22.47 10.30 -14.96
CA LEU A 255 -22.24 11.12 -16.13
C LEU A 255 -20.78 11.59 -16.28
N ALA A 256 -19.83 11.03 -15.53
CA ALA A 256 -18.45 11.48 -15.56
C ALA A 256 -17.85 11.44 -16.97
N ASP A 257 -18.08 10.36 -17.70
CA ASP A 257 -17.57 10.15 -19.05
C ASP A 257 -18.29 11.06 -20.07
N ASP A 258 -19.61 11.27 -19.92
CA ASP A 258 -20.41 12.17 -20.75
C ASP A 258 -19.98 13.63 -20.56
N LEU A 259 -19.67 14.03 -19.32
CA LEU A 259 -19.16 15.35 -18.99
C LEU A 259 -17.74 15.55 -19.54
N ALA A 260 -16.88 14.52 -19.46
CA ALA A 260 -15.55 14.58 -20.03
C ALA A 260 -15.62 14.82 -21.56
N LEU A 261 -16.52 14.12 -22.26
CA LEU A 261 -16.75 14.32 -23.69
C LEU A 261 -17.26 15.74 -24.00
N ALA A 262 -18.26 16.22 -23.27
CA ALA A 262 -18.84 17.55 -23.50
C ALA A 262 -17.87 18.71 -23.23
N LEU A 263 -17.00 18.55 -22.23
CA LEU A 263 -15.99 19.53 -21.85
C LEU A 263 -14.68 19.41 -22.65
N ALA A 264 -14.61 18.43 -23.56
CA ALA A 264 -13.39 18.04 -24.30
C ALA A 264 -12.18 17.87 -23.35
N ALA A 265 -12.41 17.20 -22.21
CA ALA A 265 -11.42 16.85 -21.21
C ALA A 265 -11.01 15.39 -21.35
N GLU A 266 -9.77 15.05 -20.95
CA GLU A 266 -9.29 13.66 -21.00
C GLU A 266 -10.06 12.76 -20.02
N ASP A 267 -10.36 13.26 -18.81
CA ASP A 267 -11.19 12.62 -17.80
C ASP A 267 -11.79 13.67 -16.86
N VAL A 268 -12.88 13.33 -16.18
CA VAL A 268 -13.54 14.16 -15.17
C VAL A 268 -13.76 13.36 -13.92
N ARG A 269 -13.21 13.84 -12.78
CA ARG A 269 -13.43 13.20 -11.48
C ARG A 269 -14.57 13.90 -10.75
N ILE A 270 -15.51 13.10 -10.23
CA ILE A 270 -16.65 13.62 -9.45
C ILE A 270 -16.50 13.21 -7.98
N GLU A 271 -16.41 14.18 -7.08
CA GLU A 271 -16.38 13.99 -5.65
C GLU A 271 -17.75 14.33 -5.04
N ALA A 272 -18.45 13.33 -4.54
CA ALA A 272 -19.82 13.50 -4.07
C ALA A 272 -20.10 12.69 -2.78
N PRO A 273 -20.44 13.39 -1.68
CA PRO A 273 -20.38 14.83 -1.45
C PRO A 273 -18.96 15.35 -1.22
N VAL A 274 -18.75 16.65 -1.43
CA VAL A 274 -17.50 17.33 -0.99
C VAL A 274 -17.46 17.32 0.55
N PRO A 275 -16.34 16.98 1.19
CA PRO A 275 -16.23 16.96 2.64
C PRO A 275 -16.63 18.28 3.28
N GLY A 276 -17.53 18.21 4.27
CA GLY A 276 -18.02 19.40 5.01
C GLY A 276 -18.97 20.32 4.27
N LYS A 277 -19.35 20.00 3.02
CA LYS A 277 -20.26 20.84 2.21
C LYS A 277 -21.39 20.01 1.58
N PRO A 278 -22.62 20.54 1.48
CA PRO A 278 -23.75 19.87 0.83
C PRO A 278 -23.73 20.03 -0.70
N VAL A 279 -22.58 19.86 -1.35
CA VAL A 279 -22.35 20.07 -2.78
C VAL A 279 -21.66 18.87 -3.42
N VAL A 280 -21.74 18.80 -4.75
CA VAL A 280 -21.01 17.85 -5.57
C VAL A 280 -19.85 18.61 -6.23
N GLY A 281 -18.63 18.13 -6.07
CA GLY A 281 -17.45 18.67 -6.73
C GLY A 281 -17.20 17.96 -8.05
N ILE A 282 -17.10 18.71 -9.15
CA ILE A 282 -16.68 18.22 -10.46
C ILE A 282 -15.30 18.81 -10.75
N GLU A 283 -14.31 17.94 -10.88
CA GLU A 283 -12.92 18.32 -11.14
C GLU A 283 -12.60 18.10 -12.61
N VAL A 284 -12.33 19.22 -13.29
CA VAL A 284 -12.04 19.26 -14.74
C VAL A 284 -10.59 19.63 -14.94
N PRO A 285 -9.81 18.90 -15.75
CA PRO A 285 -8.44 19.24 -16.09
C PRO A 285 -8.32 20.63 -16.71
N ASN A 286 -7.32 21.39 -16.28
CA ASN A 286 -7.00 22.67 -16.87
C ASN A 286 -6.40 22.49 -18.28
N LYS A 287 -6.76 23.31 -19.24
CA LYS A 287 -6.12 23.32 -20.58
C LYS A 287 -4.64 23.65 -20.50
N GLU A 288 -4.26 24.55 -19.59
CA GLU A 288 -2.88 24.88 -19.28
C GLU A 288 -2.62 24.50 -17.82
N THR A 289 -1.73 23.54 -17.60
CA THR A 289 -1.33 23.10 -16.26
C THR A 289 -0.17 23.93 -15.75
N GLU A 290 -0.19 24.27 -14.46
CA GLU A 290 0.93 24.92 -13.78
C GLU A 290 1.78 23.88 -13.06
N MET A 291 3.11 23.98 -13.27
CA MET A 291 4.06 23.16 -12.52
C MET A 291 4.20 23.71 -11.09
N VAL A 292 3.99 22.88 -10.10
CA VAL A 292 4.22 23.22 -8.70
C VAL A 292 5.69 22.99 -8.38
N LEU A 293 6.47 24.05 -8.19
CA LEU A 293 7.89 23.93 -7.86
C LEU A 293 8.08 23.67 -6.37
N LEU A 294 9.06 22.83 -6.02
CA LEU A 294 9.38 22.50 -4.63
C LEU A 294 9.68 23.76 -3.81
N ARG A 295 10.41 24.70 -4.38
CA ARG A 295 10.75 25.97 -3.72
C ARG A 295 9.52 26.73 -3.23
N ASP A 296 8.45 26.78 -4.04
CA ASP A 296 7.24 27.51 -3.69
C ASP A 296 6.52 26.91 -2.47
N VAL A 297 6.68 25.59 -2.25
CA VAL A 297 6.12 24.89 -1.09
C VAL A 297 7.04 25.04 0.13
N LEU A 298 8.36 24.95 -0.05
CA LEU A 298 9.33 25.13 1.04
C LEU A 298 9.31 26.56 1.61
N GLU A 299 9.12 27.58 0.75
CA GLU A 299 9.04 28.99 1.17
C GLU A 299 7.64 29.40 1.67
N SER A 300 6.65 28.46 1.68
CA SER A 300 5.33 28.76 2.25
C SER A 300 5.39 28.88 3.78
N PRO A 301 4.58 29.79 4.38
CA PRO A 301 4.52 29.92 5.83
C PRO A 301 4.18 28.59 6.54
N GLU A 302 3.29 27.79 5.94
CA GLU A 302 2.84 26.51 6.50
C GLU A 302 3.99 25.50 6.62
N PHE A 303 4.97 25.52 5.72
CA PHE A 303 6.16 24.67 5.81
C PHE A 303 7.24 25.32 6.69
N ALA A 304 7.53 26.60 6.49
CA ALA A 304 8.60 27.31 7.19
C ALA A 304 8.38 27.33 8.71
N GLU A 305 7.14 27.57 9.15
CA GLU A 305 6.76 27.65 10.56
C GLU A 305 6.36 26.29 11.16
N HIS A 306 6.42 25.20 10.37
CA HIS A 306 6.00 23.89 10.85
C HIS A 306 6.93 23.37 11.99
N PRO A 307 6.39 22.93 13.14
CA PRO A 307 7.22 22.59 14.32
C PRO A 307 7.98 21.26 14.17
N SER A 308 7.56 20.36 13.28
CA SER A 308 8.19 19.04 13.13
C SER A 308 9.45 19.11 12.28
N PRO A 309 10.58 18.53 12.72
CA PRO A 309 11.80 18.42 11.90
C PRO A 309 11.59 17.50 10.68
N VAL A 310 10.68 16.54 10.75
CA VAL A 310 10.37 15.59 9.68
C VAL A 310 9.11 15.96 8.91
N ALA A 311 8.87 17.27 8.73
CA ALA A 311 7.84 17.79 7.84
C ALA A 311 8.25 17.67 6.37
N LEU A 312 7.30 17.36 5.50
CA LEU A 312 7.49 17.08 4.07
C LEU A 312 6.64 18.04 3.24
N ALA A 313 7.26 18.66 2.23
CA ALA A 313 6.58 19.51 1.24
C ALA A 313 6.07 18.64 0.10
N LEU A 314 4.80 18.23 0.14
CA LEU A 314 4.24 17.31 -0.87
C LEU A 314 3.84 18.01 -2.17
N GLY A 315 3.31 19.23 -2.08
CA GLY A 315 2.80 19.92 -3.25
C GLY A 315 1.73 20.96 -2.92
N LYS A 316 0.75 21.12 -3.82
CA LYS A 316 -0.41 22.01 -3.64
C LYS A 316 -1.71 21.26 -3.89
N ASP A 317 -2.74 21.58 -3.13
CA ASP A 317 -4.08 21.05 -3.33
C ASP A 317 -4.78 21.69 -4.56
N ILE A 318 -6.01 21.27 -4.79
CA ILE A 318 -6.85 21.79 -5.88
C ILE A 318 -7.28 23.26 -5.71
N ALA A 319 -7.07 23.86 -4.54
CA ALA A 319 -7.26 25.28 -4.29
C ALA A 319 -5.95 26.08 -4.39
N GLY A 320 -4.83 25.39 -4.67
CA GLY A 320 -3.49 25.98 -4.75
C GLY A 320 -2.84 26.19 -3.38
N GLN A 321 -3.43 25.65 -2.30
CA GLN A 321 -2.86 25.71 -0.95
C GLN A 321 -1.73 24.67 -0.81
N PRO A 322 -0.63 25.00 -0.09
CA PRO A 322 0.43 24.03 0.14
C PRO A 322 -0.06 22.81 0.97
N VAL A 323 0.35 21.63 0.53
CA VAL A 323 0.09 20.37 1.23
C VAL A 323 1.36 19.94 1.93
N ILE A 324 1.35 20.08 3.24
CA ILE A 324 2.46 19.71 4.11
C ILE A 324 2.08 18.44 4.87
N ALA A 325 2.97 17.50 4.88
CA ALA A 325 2.85 16.27 5.65
C ALA A 325 3.86 16.23 6.78
N ASP A 326 3.60 15.41 7.79
CA ASP A 326 4.47 15.24 8.93
C ASP A 326 4.62 13.74 9.23
N LEU A 327 5.83 13.20 9.12
CA LEU A 327 6.10 11.79 9.38
C LEU A 327 5.72 11.37 10.80
N LYS A 328 5.82 12.27 11.79
CA LYS A 328 5.37 11.99 13.16
C LYS A 328 3.87 11.70 13.24
N LYS A 329 3.06 12.32 12.36
CA LYS A 329 1.61 12.11 12.27
C LYS A 329 1.27 10.98 11.32
N TRP A 330 2.01 10.82 10.23
CA TRP A 330 1.78 9.75 9.25
C TRP A 330 2.14 8.37 9.77
N LEU A 331 3.15 8.31 10.60
CA LEU A 331 3.83 7.11 11.07
C LEU A 331 4.65 6.48 9.93
N HIS A 332 3.99 5.87 9.00
CA HIS A 332 4.55 5.20 7.83
C HIS A 332 3.66 5.49 6.63
N VAL A 333 4.24 5.54 5.44
CA VAL A 333 3.50 5.85 4.22
C VAL A 333 3.79 4.86 3.11
N LEU A 334 2.74 4.46 2.42
CA LEU A 334 2.79 3.70 1.19
C LEU A 334 2.56 4.65 0.00
N ILE A 335 3.47 4.65 -0.96
CA ILE A 335 3.41 5.46 -2.18
C ILE A 335 3.35 4.53 -3.38
N ALA A 336 2.28 4.59 -4.16
CA ALA A 336 2.16 3.72 -5.33
C ALA A 336 1.62 4.46 -6.57
N GLY A 337 1.95 3.94 -7.75
CA GLY A 337 1.48 4.50 -9.02
C GLY A 337 2.20 3.89 -10.22
N ALA A 338 1.62 4.03 -11.41
CA ALA A 338 2.20 3.53 -12.64
C ALA A 338 3.52 4.26 -13.00
N THR A 339 4.32 3.65 -13.87
CA THR A 339 5.55 4.26 -14.38
C THR A 339 5.23 5.61 -15.07
N GLY A 340 5.99 6.65 -14.75
CA GLY A 340 5.78 8.01 -15.28
C GLY A 340 4.64 8.79 -14.62
N SER A 341 3.95 8.24 -13.60
CA SER A 341 2.87 8.94 -12.90
C SER A 341 3.33 10.07 -11.98
N GLY A 342 4.62 10.07 -11.57
CA GLY A 342 5.22 11.08 -10.67
C GLY A 342 5.77 10.52 -9.35
N LYS A 343 5.74 9.19 -9.14
CA LYS A 343 6.23 8.52 -7.92
C LYS A 343 7.67 8.90 -7.58
N SER A 344 8.59 8.75 -8.52
CA SER A 344 10.03 9.03 -8.31
C SER A 344 10.29 10.49 -7.99
N VAL A 345 9.61 11.41 -8.70
CA VAL A 345 9.71 12.84 -8.40
C VAL A 345 9.22 13.15 -6.98
N CYS A 346 8.14 12.49 -6.54
CA CYS A 346 7.64 12.63 -5.18
C CYS A 346 8.65 12.12 -4.13
N LEU A 347 9.31 10.99 -4.36
CA LEU A 347 10.37 10.50 -3.47
C LEU A 347 11.52 11.50 -3.38
N ASN A 348 11.99 12.02 -4.52
CA ASN A 348 13.04 13.05 -4.56
C ASN A 348 12.60 14.32 -3.82
N THR A 349 11.33 14.72 -3.95
CA THR A 349 10.75 15.88 -3.26
C THR A 349 10.70 15.67 -1.74
N ILE A 350 10.33 14.45 -1.29
CA ILE A 350 10.30 14.06 0.12
C ILE A 350 11.71 14.12 0.70
N ILE A 351 12.69 13.50 0.03
CA ILE A 351 14.09 13.50 0.47
C ILE A 351 14.63 14.93 0.50
N ALA A 352 14.41 15.70 -0.56
CA ALA A 352 14.84 17.11 -0.62
C ALA A 352 14.19 17.92 0.51
N SER A 353 12.92 17.71 0.85
CA SER A 353 12.26 18.40 1.96
C SER A 353 12.99 18.15 3.30
N LEU A 354 13.44 16.92 3.56
CA LEU A 354 14.24 16.60 4.73
C LEU A 354 15.59 17.27 4.68
N LEU A 355 16.29 17.18 3.55
CA LEU A 355 17.62 17.74 3.36
C LEU A 355 17.65 19.29 3.42
N PHE A 356 16.58 19.99 3.05
CA PHE A 356 16.46 21.44 3.21
C PHE A 356 16.10 21.88 4.63
N ARG A 357 15.68 20.94 5.49
CA ARG A 357 15.13 21.26 6.81
C ARG A 357 15.96 20.73 7.97
N THR A 358 16.74 19.66 7.78
CA THR A 358 17.42 18.96 8.86
C THR A 358 18.88 18.68 8.55
N THR A 359 19.69 18.62 9.61
CA THR A 359 21.10 18.22 9.56
C THR A 359 21.24 16.71 9.80
N PRO A 360 22.39 16.10 9.46
CA PRO A 360 22.67 14.69 9.72
C PRO A 360 22.55 14.26 11.19
N ASP A 361 22.73 15.21 12.12
CA ASP A 361 22.59 14.97 13.55
C ASP A 361 21.13 14.79 13.99
N LEU A 362 20.18 15.36 13.23
CA LEU A 362 18.74 15.28 13.53
C LEU A 362 18.04 14.17 12.78
N VAL A 363 18.45 13.92 11.52
CA VAL A 363 17.82 12.90 10.66
C VAL A 363 18.87 12.10 9.93
N LYS A 364 18.81 10.80 10.08
CA LYS A 364 19.57 9.82 9.28
C LYS A 364 18.66 9.08 8.32
N LEU A 365 19.22 8.65 7.19
CA LEU A 365 18.50 8.02 6.10
C LEU A 365 19.04 6.62 5.82
N LEU A 366 18.14 5.65 5.68
CA LEU A 366 18.44 4.32 5.16
C LEU A 366 17.68 4.17 3.83
N MET A 367 18.39 4.05 2.74
CA MET A 367 17.81 4.03 1.39
C MET A 367 18.01 2.68 0.72
N VAL A 368 16.92 2.17 0.10
CA VAL A 368 16.90 0.91 -0.64
C VAL A 368 16.40 1.17 -2.06
N ASP A 369 17.28 0.94 -3.05
CA ASP A 369 17.01 1.14 -4.48
C ASP A 369 17.48 -0.08 -5.28
N PRO A 370 16.66 -1.14 -5.40
CA PRO A 370 17.04 -2.35 -6.10
C PRO A 370 17.28 -2.14 -7.61
N LYS A 371 16.78 -1.04 -8.17
CA LYS A 371 16.93 -0.69 -9.58
C LYS A 371 18.16 0.16 -9.88
N ARG A 372 18.81 0.75 -8.89
CA ARG A 372 19.96 1.66 -9.01
C ARG A 372 19.67 2.89 -9.90
N VAL A 373 18.48 3.45 -9.84
CA VAL A 373 18.06 4.52 -10.75
C VAL A 373 17.66 5.78 -9.99
N GLU A 374 16.81 5.65 -8.98
CA GLU A 374 16.11 6.79 -8.39
C GLU A 374 16.82 7.37 -7.17
N LEU A 375 17.35 6.53 -6.28
CA LEU A 375 17.95 6.97 -5.02
C LEU A 375 19.48 7.00 -5.06
N SER A 376 20.11 6.37 -6.03
CA SER A 376 21.58 6.30 -6.14
C SER A 376 22.24 7.68 -6.31
N VAL A 377 21.52 8.71 -6.74
CA VAL A 377 22.01 10.10 -6.81
C VAL A 377 22.35 10.66 -5.42
N PHE A 378 21.68 10.19 -4.36
CA PHE A 378 21.90 10.64 -2.97
C PHE A 378 23.06 9.93 -2.28
N ASP A 379 23.67 8.92 -2.92
CA ASP A 379 24.78 8.20 -2.30
C ASP A 379 25.92 9.13 -1.91
N GLY A 380 26.52 8.91 -0.72
CA GLY A 380 27.62 9.73 -0.20
C GLY A 380 27.23 11.03 0.53
N ILE A 381 25.95 11.32 0.79
CA ILE A 381 25.57 12.44 1.67
C ILE A 381 25.72 12.06 3.15
N PRO A 382 26.08 13.01 4.05
CA PRO A 382 26.34 12.71 5.45
C PRO A 382 25.12 12.22 6.26
N HIS A 383 23.92 12.32 5.70
CA HIS A 383 22.69 11.78 6.30
C HIS A 383 22.58 10.26 6.18
N LEU A 384 23.31 9.60 5.29
CA LEU A 384 23.20 8.16 5.09
C LEU A 384 23.83 7.36 6.22
N ILE A 385 23.10 6.31 6.67
CA ILE A 385 23.58 5.32 7.64
C ILE A 385 24.47 4.27 6.95
N SER A 386 24.11 3.91 5.70
CA SER A 386 24.85 3.00 4.85
C SER A 386 24.84 3.49 3.41
N PRO A 387 25.71 3.00 2.52
CA PRO A 387 25.55 3.20 1.09
C PRO A 387 24.12 2.79 0.66
N VAL A 388 23.59 3.38 -0.42
CA VAL A 388 22.28 3.02 -0.93
C VAL A 388 22.26 1.53 -1.25
N VAL A 389 21.36 0.79 -0.58
CA VAL A 389 21.28 -0.66 -0.68
C VAL A 389 20.61 -1.06 -1.99
N THR A 390 21.36 -1.73 -2.87
CA THR A 390 20.90 -2.06 -4.22
C THR A 390 20.62 -3.55 -4.44
N ASP A 391 21.05 -4.41 -3.55
CA ASP A 391 20.79 -5.85 -3.60
C ASP A 391 19.54 -6.19 -2.77
N PRO A 392 18.52 -6.89 -3.33
CA PRO A 392 17.30 -7.21 -2.58
C PRO A 392 17.53 -8.09 -1.34
N LYS A 393 18.54 -8.97 -1.34
CA LYS A 393 18.87 -9.77 -0.14
C LYS A 393 19.49 -8.91 0.94
N LYS A 394 20.41 -8.01 0.57
CA LYS A 394 20.99 -7.02 1.49
C LYS A 394 19.93 -6.05 2.01
N ALA A 395 18.90 -5.73 1.21
CA ALA A 395 17.78 -4.91 1.64
C ALA A 395 16.95 -5.58 2.76
N ALA A 396 16.73 -6.89 2.69
CA ALA A 396 16.09 -7.63 3.78
C ALA A 396 16.94 -7.61 5.06
N ILE A 397 18.28 -7.70 4.93
CA ILE A 397 19.23 -7.57 6.05
C ILE A 397 19.14 -6.16 6.65
N ALA A 398 19.16 -5.11 5.82
CA ALA A 398 19.07 -3.72 6.27
C ALA A 398 17.76 -3.42 7.00
N LEU A 399 16.63 -3.97 6.53
CA LEU A 399 15.35 -3.87 7.23
C LEU A 399 15.35 -4.60 8.59
N ARG A 400 16.02 -5.73 8.66
CA ARG A 400 16.20 -6.49 9.91
C ARG A 400 17.10 -5.74 10.89
N TRP A 401 18.20 -5.15 10.41
CA TRP A 401 19.02 -4.25 11.20
C TRP A 401 18.18 -3.08 11.77
N ALA A 402 17.32 -2.48 10.96
CA ALA A 402 16.43 -1.41 11.43
C ALA A 402 15.48 -1.87 12.54
N VAL A 403 15.02 -3.13 12.52
CA VAL A 403 14.27 -3.74 13.63
C VAL A 403 15.15 -3.84 14.88
N GLY A 404 16.38 -4.32 14.76
CA GLY A 404 17.33 -4.39 15.88
C GLY A 404 17.66 -3.00 16.48
N GLU A 405 17.89 -1.99 15.63
CA GLU A 405 18.11 -0.61 16.08
C GLU A 405 16.89 -0.04 16.81
N MET A 406 15.68 -0.37 16.34
CA MET A 406 14.45 -0.01 17.04
C MET A 406 14.39 -0.63 18.45
N GLU A 407 14.76 -1.89 18.59
CA GLU A 407 14.79 -2.62 19.88
C GLU A 407 15.86 -2.04 20.81
N ARG A 408 17.07 -1.80 20.29
CA ARG A 408 18.15 -1.11 21.02
C ARG A 408 17.68 0.26 21.57
N ARG A 409 16.94 1.03 20.78
CA ARG A 409 16.41 2.32 21.23
C ARG A 409 15.41 2.15 22.37
N TYR A 410 14.58 1.12 22.35
CA TYR A 410 13.68 0.84 23.48
C TYR A 410 14.42 0.48 24.77
N GLU A 411 15.53 -0.24 24.67
CA GLU A 411 16.39 -0.54 25.82
C GLU A 411 16.98 0.76 26.40
N LEU A 412 17.56 1.62 25.57
CA LEU A 412 18.05 2.93 25.97
C LEU A 412 16.97 3.83 26.60
N PHE A 413 15.75 3.76 26.09
CA PHE A 413 14.61 4.50 26.68
C PHE A 413 14.24 3.95 28.06
N ALA A 414 14.29 2.64 28.25
CA ALA A 414 14.02 2.00 29.52
C ALA A 414 15.09 2.39 30.56
N GLU A 415 16.38 2.38 30.19
CA GLU A 415 17.49 2.81 31.03
C GLU A 415 17.37 4.28 31.42
N ALA A 416 17.03 5.16 30.45
CA ALA A 416 16.85 6.59 30.70
C ALA A 416 15.52 6.92 31.42
N GLY A 417 14.63 5.96 31.61
CA GLY A 417 13.31 6.17 32.23
C GLY A 417 12.35 7.01 31.37
N VAL A 418 12.54 7.04 30.05
CA VAL A 418 11.73 7.81 29.09
C VAL A 418 10.90 6.88 28.19
N ARG A 419 9.94 7.43 27.40
CA ARG A 419 9.00 6.60 26.64
C ARG A 419 9.09 6.75 25.12
N ASN A 420 9.79 7.77 24.63
CA ASN A 420 9.88 8.08 23.21
C ASN A 420 11.13 8.91 22.89
N ILE A 421 11.41 9.01 21.60
CA ILE A 421 12.61 9.70 21.07
C ILE A 421 12.67 11.18 21.48
N GLU A 422 11.55 11.91 21.51
CA GLU A 422 11.56 13.33 21.87
C GLU A 422 12.01 13.53 23.31
N THR A 423 11.42 12.78 24.24
CA THR A 423 11.81 12.84 25.65
C THR A 423 13.23 12.32 25.89
N TYR A 424 13.70 11.36 25.08
CA TYR A 424 15.06 10.88 25.10
C TYR A 424 16.05 11.95 24.61
N GLN A 425 15.75 12.62 23.49
CA GLN A 425 16.57 13.72 22.99
C GLN A 425 16.66 14.88 23.99
N ASP A 426 15.57 15.21 24.66
CA ASP A 426 15.58 16.22 25.73
C ASP A 426 16.44 15.78 26.94
N TRP A 427 16.35 14.50 27.31
CA TRP A 427 17.17 13.90 28.36
C TRP A 427 18.65 13.87 27.95
N SER A 428 18.97 13.51 26.70
CA SER A 428 20.35 13.45 26.22
C SER A 428 21.04 14.83 26.18
N ARG A 429 20.29 15.89 25.82
CA ARG A 429 20.80 17.29 25.85
C ARG A 429 21.14 17.80 27.24
N GLN A 430 20.63 17.18 28.29
CA GLN A 430 20.91 17.52 29.68
C GLN A 430 22.19 16.81 30.21
N GLY A 431 22.84 15.98 29.41
CA GLY A 431 24.12 15.36 29.69
C GLY A 431 25.21 16.43 29.87
N SER A 432 26.22 16.11 30.66
CA SER A 432 27.41 16.96 30.86
C SER A 432 28.62 16.40 30.10
N GLU A 433 29.71 17.18 30.00
CA GLU A 433 30.96 16.67 29.42
C GLU A 433 31.57 15.51 30.25
N GLU A 434 31.23 15.42 31.55
CA GLU A 434 31.63 14.33 32.42
C GLU A 434 30.81 13.05 32.27
N GLU A 435 29.54 13.19 31.83
CA GLU A 435 28.63 12.10 31.53
C GLU A 435 27.99 12.34 30.15
N PRO A 436 28.73 12.07 29.06
CA PRO A 436 28.19 12.24 27.70
C PRO A 436 27.10 11.23 27.45
N ARG A 437 25.94 11.70 26.96
CA ARG A 437 24.79 10.86 26.63
C ARG A 437 24.67 10.75 25.13
N GLU A 438 24.41 9.55 24.66
CA GLU A 438 24.24 9.30 23.24
C GLU A 438 23.08 10.12 22.67
N HIS A 439 23.30 10.82 21.55
CA HIS A 439 22.25 11.53 20.83
C HIS A 439 21.68 10.63 19.73
N LEU A 440 20.37 10.38 19.76
CA LEU A 440 19.69 9.54 18.77
C LEU A 440 18.97 10.43 17.74
N PRO A 441 19.35 10.37 16.44
CA PRO A 441 18.63 11.04 15.38
C PRO A 441 17.32 10.31 15.03
N PHE A 442 16.39 10.99 14.37
CA PHE A 442 15.31 10.32 13.67
C PHE A 442 15.88 9.50 12.52
N ILE A 443 15.29 8.35 12.22
CA ILE A 443 15.69 7.51 11.09
C ILE A 443 14.52 7.43 10.10
N VAL A 444 14.78 7.77 8.83
CA VAL A 444 13.79 7.60 7.75
C VAL A 444 14.30 6.52 6.80
N ILE A 445 13.52 5.45 6.71
CA ILE A 445 13.80 4.28 5.88
C ILE A 445 13.00 4.43 4.60
N ILE A 446 13.65 4.46 3.45
CA ILE A 446 13.04 4.71 2.14
C ILE A 446 13.28 3.52 1.24
N VAL A 447 12.20 2.90 0.75
CA VAL A 447 12.22 1.79 -0.20
C VAL A 447 11.57 2.26 -1.51
N ASP A 448 12.34 2.35 -2.61
CA ASP A 448 11.82 2.81 -3.91
C ASP A 448 10.89 1.79 -4.57
N GLU A 449 11.24 0.50 -4.50
CA GLU A 449 10.43 -0.54 -5.16
C GLU A 449 10.27 -1.77 -4.26
N LEU A 450 9.16 -1.80 -3.52
CA LEU A 450 8.82 -2.94 -2.66
C LEU A 450 8.64 -4.24 -3.45
N ALA A 451 8.10 -4.18 -4.67
CA ALA A 451 7.83 -5.38 -5.47
C ALA A 451 9.09 -6.22 -5.70
N ASP A 452 10.23 -5.58 -5.95
CA ASP A 452 11.47 -6.29 -6.22
C ASP A 452 12.02 -6.99 -4.96
N LEU A 453 11.74 -6.46 -3.77
CA LEU A 453 12.07 -7.12 -2.50
C LEU A 453 11.14 -8.30 -2.22
N MET A 454 9.83 -8.11 -2.43
CA MET A 454 8.82 -9.16 -2.22
C MET A 454 9.01 -10.36 -3.15
N MET A 455 9.60 -10.17 -4.32
CA MET A 455 9.93 -11.26 -5.24
C MET A 455 11.10 -12.14 -4.78
N VAL A 456 11.97 -11.64 -3.90
CA VAL A 456 13.20 -12.32 -3.47
C VAL A 456 13.10 -12.85 -2.05
N ALA A 457 12.54 -12.06 -1.12
CA ALA A 457 12.52 -12.34 0.31
C ALA A 457 11.20 -11.89 0.95
N ALA A 458 10.06 -12.32 0.39
CA ALA A 458 8.73 -11.82 0.76
C ALA A 458 8.45 -11.88 2.27
N SER A 459 8.65 -13.05 2.89
CA SER A 459 8.33 -13.25 4.32
C SER A 459 9.18 -12.35 5.22
N GLU A 460 10.50 -12.31 4.97
CA GLU A 460 11.44 -11.54 5.80
C GLU A 460 11.18 -10.03 5.70
N VAL A 461 10.89 -9.55 4.48
CA VAL A 461 10.59 -8.14 4.21
C VAL A 461 9.23 -7.76 4.81
N GLU A 462 8.20 -8.58 4.64
CA GLU A 462 6.87 -8.34 5.21
C GLU A 462 6.91 -8.30 6.74
N ASP A 463 7.59 -9.28 7.36
CA ASP A 463 7.73 -9.36 8.82
C ASP A 463 8.47 -8.13 9.38
N ALA A 464 9.60 -7.72 8.76
CA ALA A 464 10.36 -6.56 9.17
C ALA A 464 9.54 -5.26 9.02
N ILE A 465 8.86 -5.07 7.90
CA ILE A 465 7.98 -3.91 7.67
C ILE A 465 6.85 -3.87 8.70
N CYS A 466 6.19 -5.01 8.96
CA CYS A 466 5.10 -5.07 9.94
C CYS A 466 5.60 -4.74 11.36
N ARG A 467 6.75 -5.28 11.77
CA ARG A 467 7.33 -5.04 13.09
C ARG A 467 7.74 -3.58 13.26
N LEU A 468 8.43 -2.99 12.29
CA LEU A 468 8.74 -1.57 12.28
C LEU A 468 7.46 -0.73 12.31
N ALA A 469 6.48 -1.03 11.47
CA ALA A 469 5.25 -0.25 11.40
C ALA A 469 4.42 -0.27 12.69
N GLN A 470 4.52 -1.32 13.49
CA GLN A 470 3.83 -1.43 14.78
C GLN A 470 4.54 -0.69 15.91
N MET A 471 5.87 -0.65 15.91
CA MET A 471 6.64 -0.23 17.08
C MET A 471 7.56 0.98 16.82
N ALA A 472 7.98 1.28 15.59
CA ALA A 472 9.03 2.24 15.31
C ALA A 472 8.68 3.71 15.60
N ARG A 473 7.40 4.05 15.78
CA ARG A 473 6.94 5.42 16.08
C ARG A 473 7.63 6.03 17.29
N ALA A 474 7.60 5.34 18.42
CA ALA A 474 8.18 5.86 19.64
C ALA A 474 9.72 5.90 19.56
N ALA A 475 10.33 5.00 18.80
CA ALA A 475 11.76 4.98 18.51
C ALA A 475 12.22 6.09 17.55
N GLY A 476 11.30 6.88 16.97
CA GLY A 476 11.64 7.94 16.02
C GLY A 476 12.06 7.42 14.65
N MET A 477 11.56 6.26 14.23
CA MET A 477 11.88 5.64 12.95
C MET A 477 10.64 5.60 12.05
N TYR A 478 10.79 5.97 10.79
CA TYR A 478 9.69 6.13 9.85
C TYR A 478 9.96 5.37 8.56
N LEU A 479 8.92 4.71 8.01
CA LEU A 479 8.98 3.98 6.75
C LEU A 479 8.28 4.76 5.64
N ILE A 480 8.97 4.90 4.52
CA ILE A 480 8.44 5.38 3.24
C ILE A 480 8.63 4.24 2.24
N ILE A 481 7.54 3.57 1.90
CA ILE A 481 7.56 2.40 1.03
C ILE A 481 6.91 2.76 -0.28
N ALA A 482 7.64 2.60 -1.38
CA ALA A 482 7.10 2.88 -2.70
C ALA A 482 7.05 1.63 -3.58
N THR A 483 6.13 1.62 -4.56
CA THR A 483 6.05 0.57 -5.58
C THR A 483 5.38 1.08 -6.86
N GLN A 484 5.82 0.55 -8.00
CA GLN A 484 5.18 0.74 -9.30
C GLN A 484 4.24 -0.43 -9.67
N ARG A 485 4.20 -1.48 -8.84
CA ARG A 485 3.35 -2.68 -9.04
C ARG A 485 2.31 -2.79 -7.92
N PRO A 486 1.17 -2.11 -8.06
CA PRO A 486 0.12 -2.11 -7.03
C PRO A 486 -0.72 -3.39 -7.06
N SER A 487 -0.09 -4.56 -6.96
CA SER A 487 -0.76 -5.85 -6.86
C SER A 487 -0.95 -6.29 -5.40
N VAL A 488 -1.90 -7.18 -5.13
CA VAL A 488 -2.16 -7.69 -3.78
C VAL A 488 -1.02 -8.54 -3.22
N ASP A 489 -0.19 -9.12 -4.09
CA ASP A 489 0.99 -9.90 -3.71
C ASP A 489 2.14 -8.99 -3.22
N VAL A 490 2.14 -7.72 -3.62
CA VAL A 490 3.12 -6.71 -3.20
C VAL A 490 2.58 -5.88 -2.05
N ILE A 491 1.37 -5.34 -2.20
CA ILE A 491 0.67 -4.57 -1.16
C ILE A 491 -0.28 -5.50 -0.42
N THR A 492 0.29 -6.32 0.46
CA THR A 492 -0.46 -7.34 1.19
C THR A 492 -1.43 -6.73 2.21
N GLY A 493 -2.36 -7.55 2.70
CA GLY A 493 -3.27 -7.14 3.76
C GLY A 493 -2.56 -6.74 5.05
N LEU A 494 -1.43 -7.39 5.38
CA LEU A 494 -0.62 -7.10 6.56
C LEU A 494 0.09 -5.75 6.43
N ILE A 495 0.71 -5.46 5.29
CA ILE A 495 1.33 -4.16 5.02
C ILE A 495 0.29 -3.05 5.10
N LYS A 496 -0.89 -3.21 4.46
CA LYS A 496 -1.97 -2.21 4.50
C LYS A 496 -2.53 -1.94 5.90
N ALA A 497 -2.60 -2.96 6.73
CA ALA A 497 -3.07 -2.82 8.12
C ALA A 497 -2.11 -2.02 9.00
N ASN A 498 -0.81 -2.09 8.72
CA ASN A 498 0.24 -1.49 9.54
C ASN A 498 0.79 -0.16 8.95
N VAL A 499 0.64 0.07 7.64
CA VAL A 499 1.03 1.31 6.95
C VAL A 499 -0.23 2.09 6.54
N PRO A 500 -0.75 2.94 7.44
CA PRO A 500 -2.10 3.51 7.28
C PRO A 500 -2.16 4.71 6.33
N SER A 501 -1.08 5.51 6.23
CA SER A 501 -1.07 6.68 5.32
C SER A 501 -0.67 6.24 3.92
N ARG A 502 -1.34 6.80 2.91
CA ARG A 502 -1.17 6.35 1.53
C ARG A 502 -1.14 7.52 0.57
N ILE A 503 -0.31 7.40 -0.46
CA ILE A 503 -0.30 8.29 -1.62
C ILE A 503 -0.45 7.40 -2.85
N SER A 504 -1.47 7.68 -3.64
CA SER A 504 -1.64 7.05 -4.95
C SER A 504 -1.47 8.07 -6.05
N PHE A 505 -0.54 7.82 -6.93
CA PHE A 505 -0.46 8.48 -8.24
C PHE A 505 -1.38 7.78 -9.23
N ALA A 506 -1.41 8.27 -10.49
CA ALA A 506 -2.20 7.66 -11.54
C ALA A 506 -1.87 6.17 -11.71
N VAL A 507 -2.91 5.35 -11.85
CA VAL A 507 -2.84 3.90 -12.06
C VAL A 507 -3.69 3.51 -13.25
N SER A 508 -3.45 2.30 -13.79
CA SER A 508 -4.08 1.84 -15.02
C SER A 508 -5.52 1.36 -14.83
N SER A 509 -5.91 0.98 -13.61
CA SER A 509 -7.22 0.40 -13.35
C SER A 509 -7.80 0.79 -11.99
N GLN A 510 -9.13 0.70 -11.87
CA GLN A 510 -9.82 0.85 -10.60
C GLN A 510 -9.43 -0.24 -9.58
N VAL A 511 -8.99 -1.41 -10.05
CA VAL A 511 -8.52 -2.50 -9.19
C VAL A 511 -7.23 -2.08 -8.49
N ASP A 512 -6.29 -1.47 -9.23
CA ASP A 512 -5.04 -0.96 -8.68
C ASP A 512 -5.31 0.15 -7.65
N SER A 513 -6.22 1.08 -7.98
CA SER A 513 -6.65 2.12 -7.04
C SER A 513 -7.19 1.54 -5.73
N ARG A 514 -8.05 0.50 -5.82
CA ARG A 514 -8.57 -0.20 -4.63
C ARG A 514 -7.49 -0.96 -3.88
N THR A 515 -6.50 -1.51 -4.56
CA THR A 515 -5.37 -2.17 -3.90
C THR A 515 -4.59 -1.19 -3.04
N ILE A 516 -4.40 0.05 -3.51
CA ILE A 516 -3.65 1.08 -2.79
C ILE A 516 -4.50 1.76 -1.73
N LEU A 517 -5.66 2.32 -2.13
CA LEU A 517 -6.47 3.25 -1.33
C LEU A 517 -7.70 2.61 -0.66
N ASP A 518 -7.99 1.33 -0.93
CA ASP A 518 -9.24 0.63 -0.61
C ASP A 518 -10.49 1.27 -1.29
N MET A 519 -10.29 2.18 -2.23
CA MET A 519 -11.33 2.86 -3.01
C MET A 519 -10.85 3.17 -4.44
N GLY A 520 -11.77 3.40 -5.35
CA GLY A 520 -11.46 3.90 -6.69
C GLY A 520 -11.16 5.40 -6.69
N GLY A 521 -10.60 5.88 -7.80
CA GLY A 521 -10.35 7.31 -8.05
C GLY A 521 -8.94 7.63 -8.53
N ALA A 522 -7.94 6.79 -8.23
CA ALA A 522 -6.58 7.01 -8.73
C ALA A 522 -6.43 6.69 -10.22
N GLU A 523 -7.33 5.87 -10.79
CA GLU A 523 -7.44 5.62 -12.23
C GLU A 523 -7.88 6.85 -13.04
N ARG A 524 -8.43 7.88 -12.36
CA ARG A 524 -8.89 9.15 -12.98
C ARG A 524 -7.92 10.32 -12.73
N LEU A 525 -6.71 10.02 -12.30
CA LEU A 525 -5.64 11.00 -12.15
C LEU A 525 -4.95 11.24 -13.50
N ILE A 526 -4.52 12.49 -13.72
CA ILE A 526 -3.92 12.92 -15.00
C ILE A 526 -2.47 12.41 -15.16
N GLY A 527 -1.83 11.97 -14.06
CA GLY A 527 -0.40 11.65 -14.03
C GLY A 527 0.46 12.88 -13.81
N LYS A 528 1.77 12.78 -14.11
CA LYS A 528 2.75 13.89 -13.96
C LYS A 528 2.74 14.56 -12.59
N GLY A 529 2.55 13.75 -11.53
CA GLY A 529 2.53 14.23 -10.14
C GLY A 529 1.15 14.53 -9.57
N ASP A 530 0.07 14.34 -10.34
CA ASP A 530 -1.30 14.37 -9.82
C ASP A 530 -1.52 13.14 -8.91
N MET A 531 -1.92 13.35 -7.68
CA MET A 531 -1.99 12.31 -6.65
C MET A 531 -3.24 12.41 -5.78
N LEU A 532 -3.62 11.29 -5.20
CA LEU A 532 -4.54 11.18 -4.08
C LEU A 532 -3.75 10.91 -2.80
N TYR A 533 -3.74 11.88 -1.92
CA TYR A 533 -3.12 11.81 -0.60
C TYR A 533 -4.15 11.42 0.45
N TYR A 534 -3.91 10.30 1.14
CA TYR A 534 -4.83 9.74 2.12
C TYR A 534 -4.11 9.55 3.47
N PRO A 535 -4.06 10.59 4.33
CA PRO A 535 -3.45 10.49 5.65
C PRO A 535 -4.30 9.67 6.60
N ILE A 536 -3.66 9.09 7.61
CA ILE A 536 -4.32 8.38 8.71
C ILE A 536 -5.41 9.25 9.35
N GLY A 537 -6.58 8.65 9.59
CA GLY A 537 -7.72 9.33 10.22
C GLY A 537 -8.56 10.22 9.29
N ALA A 538 -8.15 10.42 8.05
CA ALA A 538 -9.00 11.10 7.07
C ALA A 538 -10.14 10.19 6.61
N SER A 539 -11.31 10.76 6.34
CA SER A 539 -12.46 10.03 5.80
C SER A 539 -12.39 9.83 4.29
N LYS A 540 -11.64 10.68 3.58
CA LYS A 540 -11.45 10.67 2.13
C LYS A 540 -10.05 11.17 1.79
N PRO A 541 -9.46 10.72 0.66
CA PRO A 541 -8.21 11.26 0.17
C PRO A 541 -8.38 12.68 -0.34
N VAL A 542 -7.32 13.46 -0.22
CA VAL A 542 -7.19 14.82 -0.79
C VAL A 542 -6.46 14.71 -2.10
N ARG A 543 -7.02 15.31 -3.18
CA ARG A 543 -6.31 15.42 -4.46
C ARG A 543 -5.31 16.58 -4.38
N ALA A 544 -4.08 16.32 -4.78
CA ALA A 544 -3.03 17.30 -4.78
C ALA A 544 -2.12 17.13 -6.01
N GLN A 545 -1.52 18.21 -6.45
CA GLN A 545 -0.45 18.19 -7.42
C GLN A 545 0.89 18.14 -6.68
N GLY A 546 1.65 17.09 -6.89
CA GLY A 546 2.98 16.92 -6.30
C GLY A 546 3.95 18.04 -6.72
N ALA A 547 4.79 18.43 -5.77
CA ALA A 547 5.86 19.37 -6.04
C ALA A 547 6.90 18.71 -6.96
N TRP A 548 7.53 19.56 -7.79
CA TRP A 548 8.51 19.12 -8.76
C TRP A 548 9.89 19.70 -8.43
N ILE A 549 10.89 18.83 -8.55
CA ILE A 549 12.32 19.15 -8.48
C ILE A 549 13.00 18.52 -9.69
N SER A 550 13.93 19.21 -10.32
CA SER A 550 14.71 18.66 -11.43
C SER A 550 15.94 17.88 -10.94
N ASP A 551 16.43 16.98 -11.78
CA ASP A 551 17.64 16.18 -11.49
C ASP A 551 18.85 17.08 -11.19
N LYS A 552 18.99 18.20 -11.92
CA LYS A 552 20.07 19.19 -11.68
C LYS A 552 19.96 19.87 -10.31
N GLU A 553 18.76 20.10 -9.83
CA GLU A 553 18.54 20.68 -8.49
C GLU A 553 18.84 19.64 -7.41
N VAL A 554 18.49 18.36 -7.64
CA VAL A 554 18.87 17.25 -6.75
C VAL A 554 20.38 17.08 -6.70
N GLU A 555 21.07 17.08 -7.85
CA GLU A 555 22.54 17.03 -7.93
C GLU A 555 23.20 18.20 -7.18
N ALA A 556 22.67 19.42 -7.33
CA ALA A 556 23.18 20.59 -6.63
C ALA A 556 22.99 20.48 -5.10
N LEU A 557 21.85 19.96 -4.65
CA LEU A 557 21.57 19.71 -3.24
C LEU A 557 22.50 18.64 -2.66
N VAL A 558 22.69 17.53 -3.36
CA VAL A 558 23.60 16.45 -2.98
C VAL A 558 25.04 16.95 -2.90
N LYS A 559 25.48 17.71 -3.89
CA LYS A 559 26.82 18.32 -3.89
C LYS A 559 27.02 19.24 -2.70
N TYR A 560 26.04 20.08 -2.36
CA TYR A 560 26.10 20.98 -1.22
C TYR A 560 26.32 20.22 0.11
N TRP A 561 25.69 19.06 0.28
CA TRP A 561 25.86 18.23 1.48
C TRP A 561 27.20 17.50 1.50
N LYS A 562 27.65 16.96 0.35
CA LYS A 562 28.96 16.28 0.24
C LYS A 562 30.15 17.23 0.50
N GLU A 563 30.01 18.51 0.20
CA GLU A 563 31.04 19.51 0.47
C GLU A 563 31.18 19.83 1.96
N GLN A 564 30.19 19.50 2.78
CA GLN A 564 30.21 19.74 4.24
C GLN A 564 30.71 18.56 5.06
N GLY A 565 30.62 17.34 4.57
CA GLY A 565 31.08 16.15 5.29
C GLY A 565 30.83 14.87 4.53
N GLU A 566 31.53 13.83 4.92
CA GLU A 566 31.35 12.46 4.44
C GLU A 566 30.39 11.70 5.36
N PRO A 567 29.68 10.68 4.85
CA PRO A 567 28.81 9.85 5.67
C PRO A 567 29.63 8.94 6.60
N GLU A 568 29.17 8.77 7.81
CA GLU A 568 29.65 7.76 8.75
C GLU A 568 28.81 6.49 8.55
N TYR A 569 29.31 5.60 7.70
CA TYR A 569 28.61 4.35 7.41
C TYR A 569 28.75 3.35 8.55
N GLN A 570 27.64 2.70 8.89
CA GLN A 570 27.60 1.56 9.79
C GLN A 570 27.70 0.28 8.95
N GLU A 571 28.83 -0.41 9.00
CA GLU A 571 29.09 -1.63 8.21
C GLU A 571 28.09 -2.74 8.51
N GLU A 572 27.62 -2.82 9.75
CA GLU A 572 26.64 -3.82 10.23
C GLU A 572 25.31 -3.80 9.47
N VAL A 573 24.93 -2.68 8.86
CA VAL A 573 23.67 -2.52 8.12
C VAL A 573 23.62 -3.42 6.87
N VAL A 574 24.76 -3.69 6.25
CA VAL A 574 24.83 -4.39 4.96
C VAL A 574 25.58 -5.72 5.08
N GLU A 575 26.41 -5.89 6.11
CA GLU A 575 27.26 -7.06 6.32
C GLU A 575 26.73 -8.03 7.38
N HIS A 576 25.52 -7.79 7.90
CA HIS A 576 24.97 -8.69 8.90
C HIS A 576 24.89 -10.12 8.31
N THR A 577 25.98 -10.85 8.44
CA THR A 577 25.92 -12.29 8.66
C THR A 577 24.94 -12.46 9.81
N PRO A 578 23.94 -13.36 9.73
CA PRO A 578 23.08 -13.60 10.86
C PRO A 578 23.99 -13.94 12.04
N ASP A 579 24.14 -12.98 12.93
CA ASP A 579 24.81 -13.23 14.18
C ASP A 579 23.84 -14.11 14.98
N VAL A 580 23.96 -15.40 14.77
CA VAL A 580 23.38 -16.43 15.62
C VAL A 580 23.95 -16.31 17.05
N SER A 581 24.91 -15.38 17.23
CA SER A 581 25.68 -15.21 18.47
C SER A 581 25.03 -14.26 19.49
N LEU A 582 24.10 -13.34 19.13
CA LEU A 582 23.52 -12.40 20.12
C LEU A 582 22.34 -12.96 20.94
N HIS A 583 21.90 -14.19 20.65
CA HIS A 583 21.04 -14.94 21.55
C HIS A 583 21.62 -16.32 21.94
N ALA A 584 22.92 -16.50 21.78
CA ALA A 584 23.61 -17.72 22.21
C ALA A 584 24.03 -17.66 23.70
N GLU A 585 23.80 -16.55 24.39
CA GLU A 585 24.12 -16.43 25.82
C GLU A 585 22.94 -16.79 26.75
N GLU A 586 21.72 -16.90 26.26
CA GLU A 586 20.73 -17.73 26.93
C GLU A 586 20.86 -19.16 26.38
N GLU A 587 21.74 -19.94 26.98
CA GLU A 587 21.78 -21.39 26.76
C GLU A 587 20.39 -21.93 27.06
N ASP A 588 19.67 -22.32 25.97
CA ASP A 588 18.37 -22.98 26.15
C ASP A 588 18.64 -24.22 27.01
N GLU A 589 18.04 -24.28 28.20
CA GLU A 589 18.22 -25.34 29.18
C GLU A 589 18.09 -26.75 28.57
N LEU A 590 17.41 -26.86 27.42
CA LEU A 590 17.19 -28.11 26.69
C LEU A 590 18.26 -28.38 25.60
N LEU A 591 19.21 -27.46 25.39
CA LEU A 591 20.14 -27.59 24.26
C LEU A 591 21.08 -28.81 24.43
N GLU A 592 21.65 -29.02 25.61
CA GLU A 592 22.51 -30.16 25.88
C GLU A 592 21.77 -31.48 25.77
N ASP A 593 20.56 -31.56 26.33
CA ASP A 593 19.70 -32.72 26.22
C ASP A 593 19.26 -32.99 24.77
N ALA A 594 19.03 -31.92 23.98
CA ALA A 594 18.72 -32.03 22.56
C ALA A 594 19.90 -32.55 21.75
N ILE A 595 21.13 -32.07 22.02
CA ILE A 595 22.36 -32.54 21.39
C ILE A 595 22.54 -34.05 21.68
N ARG A 596 22.44 -34.45 22.94
CA ARG A 596 22.57 -35.84 23.35
C ARG A 596 21.53 -36.73 22.64
N LEU A 597 20.29 -36.31 22.59
CA LEU A 597 19.21 -37.04 21.92
C LEU A 597 19.46 -37.19 20.41
N VAL A 598 19.97 -36.14 19.75
CA VAL A 598 20.25 -36.15 18.32
C VAL A 598 21.42 -37.05 17.98
N VAL A 599 22.49 -37.00 18.76
CA VAL A 599 23.67 -37.85 18.58
C VAL A 599 23.33 -39.32 18.83
N GLU A 600 22.57 -39.64 19.90
CA GLU A 600 22.12 -41.00 20.20
C GLU A 600 21.23 -41.59 19.08
N ASN A 601 20.39 -40.76 18.43
CA ASN A 601 19.50 -41.25 17.37
C ASN A 601 20.15 -41.22 15.97
N GLY A 602 21.34 -40.62 15.80
CA GLY A 602 22.04 -40.53 14.54
C GLY A 602 21.35 -39.68 13.48
N GLN A 603 20.33 -38.91 13.84
CA GLN A 603 19.58 -38.02 12.95
C GLN A 603 18.87 -36.93 13.72
N ALA A 604 18.77 -35.74 13.12
CA ALA A 604 18.10 -34.57 13.71
C ALA A 604 16.81 -34.23 12.97
N SER A 605 15.70 -34.14 13.69
CA SER A 605 14.46 -33.62 13.11
C SER A 605 13.67 -32.78 14.12
N ILE A 606 13.07 -31.68 13.61
CA ILE A 606 12.24 -30.77 14.43
C ILE A 606 11.12 -31.55 15.12
N SER A 607 10.45 -32.45 14.40
CA SER A 607 9.34 -33.24 14.93
C SER A 607 9.75 -34.24 16.02
N MET A 608 10.99 -34.67 16.02
CA MET A 608 11.55 -35.52 17.08
C MET A 608 11.74 -34.72 18.38
N LEU A 609 12.35 -33.53 18.28
CA LEU A 609 12.55 -32.63 19.42
C LEU A 609 11.22 -32.16 20.02
N GLN A 610 10.24 -31.77 19.18
CA GLN A 610 8.91 -31.38 19.62
C GLN A 610 8.24 -32.49 20.45
N ARG A 611 8.29 -33.72 19.97
CA ARG A 611 7.67 -34.88 20.67
C ARG A 611 8.40 -35.23 21.96
N ARG A 612 9.73 -35.19 21.96
CA ARG A 612 10.52 -35.62 23.13
C ARG A 612 10.46 -34.61 24.25
N PHE A 613 10.62 -33.31 23.92
CA PHE A 613 10.68 -32.24 24.90
C PHE A 613 9.35 -31.52 25.11
N ARG A 614 8.31 -31.83 24.32
CA ARG A 614 6.97 -31.21 24.36
C ARG A 614 7.04 -29.68 24.13
N ILE A 615 7.90 -29.26 23.23
CA ILE A 615 8.14 -27.86 22.88
C ILE A 615 7.45 -27.45 21.57
N GLY A 616 7.25 -26.16 21.36
CA GLY A 616 6.70 -25.63 20.12
C GLY A 616 7.66 -25.76 18.93
N TYR A 617 7.12 -25.65 17.71
CA TYR A 617 7.89 -25.77 16.47
C TYR A 617 9.09 -24.79 16.42
N SER A 618 8.87 -23.51 16.75
CA SER A 618 9.88 -22.46 16.74
C SER A 618 11.07 -22.76 17.67
N ARG A 619 10.80 -23.23 18.90
CA ARG A 619 11.87 -23.60 19.86
C ARG A 619 12.63 -24.84 19.39
N ALA A 620 11.93 -25.84 18.84
CA ALA A 620 12.59 -27.04 18.29
C ALA A 620 13.43 -26.74 17.05
N ALA A 621 12.97 -25.85 16.17
CA ALA A 621 13.72 -25.38 15.00
C ALA A 621 14.99 -24.64 15.43
N ARG A 622 14.87 -23.71 16.39
CA ARG A 622 16.02 -22.96 16.94
C ARG A 622 17.09 -23.88 17.54
N LEU A 623 16.70 -24.92 18.29
CA LEU A 623 17.64 -25.91 18.83
C LEU A 623 18.43 -26.64 17.69
N ILE A 624 17.75 -27.00 16.61
CA ILE A 624 18.42 -27.64 15.46
C ILE A 624 19.35 -26.64 14.72
N ASP A 625 18.95 -25.40 14.59
CA ASP A 625 19.78 -24.38 13.94
C ASP A 625 21.03 -24.05 14.77
N ILE A 626 20.93 -24.01 16.11
CA ILE A 626 22.09 -23.90 16.99
C ILE A 626 23.01 -25.10 16.84
N MET A 627 22.48 -26.32 16.73
CA MET A 627 23.30 -27.53 16.47
C MET A 627 23.97 -27.53 15.11
N GLU A 628 23.35 -26.94 14.07
CA GLU A 628 23.97 -26.76 12.77
C GLU A 628 25.16 -25.79 12.86
N VAL A 629 24.98 -24.64 13.51
CA VAL A 629 26.06 -23.65 13.71
C VAL A 629 27.22 -24.24 14.53
N ARG A 630 26.93 -25.08 15.52
CA ARG A 630 27.97 -25.81 16.30
C ARG A 630 28.60 -26.99 15.52
N GLY A 631 28.20 -27.24 14.27
CA GLY A 631 28.70 -28.32 13.43
C GLY A 631 28.32 -29.73 13.91
N ILE A 632 27.27 -29.85 14.73
CA ILE A 632 26.77 -31.12 15.27
C ILE A 632 25.87 -31.83 14.26
N VAL A 633 25.09 -31.06 13.50
CA VAL A 633 24.20 -31.56 12.45
C VAL A 633 24.49 -30.90 11.11
N GLY A 634 24.17 -31.60 10.03
CA GLY A 634 24.35 -31.09 8.66
C GLY A 634 23.29 -30.04 8.28
N SER A 635 23.52 -29.37 7.14
CA SER A 635 22.66 -28.33 6.60
C SER A 635 21.26 -28.84 6.25
N TYR A 636 20.29 -27.90 6.17
CA TYR A 636 18.89 -28.20 5.88
C TYR A 636 18.70 -28.96 4.55
N GLN A 637 18.05 -30.12 4.60
CA GLN A 637 17.81 -31.02 3.47
C GLN A 637 16.29 -31.14 3.12
N GLY A 638 15.52 -30.09 3.33
CA GLY A 638 14.08 -30.09 3.10
C GLY A 638 13.31 -30.88 4.18
N SER A 639 12.41 -31.78 3.77
CA SER A 639 11.58 -32.56 4.71
C SER A 639 12.28 -33.77 5.34
N LYS A 640 13.52 -34.05 4.97
CA LYS A 640 14.29 -35.17 5.53
C LYS A 640 14.96 -34.78 6.85
N PRO A 641 15.13 -35.73 7.79
CA PRO A 641 15.99 -35.49 8.96
C PRO A 641 17.41 -35.11 8.53
N ARG A 642 18.04 -34.22 9.29
CA ARG A 642 19.44 -33.81 9.03
C ARG A 642 20.40 -34.88 9.56
N ASP A 643 21.48 -35.10 8.86
CA ASP A 643 22.52 -36.03 9.26
C ASP A 643 23.31 -35.49 10.46
N VAL A 644 23.72 -36.37 11.36
CA VAL A 644 24.59 -36.01 12.50
C VAL A 644 26.04 -36.12 12.07
N LEU A 645 26.83 -35.07 12.28
CA LEU A 645 28.20 -34.94 11.83
C LEU A 645 29.23 -35.32 12.91
N VAL A 646 28.81 -35.54 14.15
CA VAL A 646 29.64 -35.75 15.33
C VAL A 646 29.40 -37.18 15.85
N ASP A 647 30.47 -37.90 16.20
CA ASP A 647 30.41 -39.25 16.74
C ASP A 647 30.09 -39.23 18.26
N SER A 648 29.46 -40.30 18.76
CA SER A 648 29.08 -40.43 20.18
C SER A 648 30.23 -40.31 21.18
N ALA A 649 31.48 -40.51 20.72
CA ALA A 649 32.69 -40.33 21.51
C ALA A 649 32.91 -38.87 22.01
N VAL A 650 32.34 -37.89 21.34
CA VAL A 650 32.48 -36.45 21.73
C VAL A 650 31.62 -36.06 22.92
N LEU A 651 30.62 -36.89 23.29
CA LEU A 651 29.75 -36.67 24.47
C LEU A 651 30.41 -37.05 25.80
N GLU A 652 31.49 -37.83 25.77
CA GLU A 652 32.19 -38.28 26.98
C GLU A 652 33.33 -37.37 27.42
N GLU A 653 33.75 -36.40 26.59
CA GLU A 653 34.86 -35.45 26.87
C GLU A 653 34.36 -34.06 27.38
N ARG A 654 33.08 -33.84 27.57
CA ARG A 654 32.51 -32.63 28.19
C ARG A 654 31.63 -33.03 29.37
#